data_a2ee982e26ca87b387c2175926bf7e35
#
_entry.id   a2ee982e26ca87b387c2175926bf7e35
#
_cell.length_a   1.000
_cell.length_b   1.000
_cell.length_c   1.000
_cell.angle_alpha   90.00
_cell.angle_beta   90.00
_cell.angle_gamma   90.00
#
_symmetry.space_group_name_H-M   'P 1'
#
loop_
_entity.id
_entity.type
_entity.pdbx_description
1 polymer ?
#
loop_
_entity_poly.entity_id
_entity_poly.type
_entity_poly.pdbx_seq_one_letter_code
_entity_poly.pdbx_strand_id
1 'polypeptide(L)'
;RGEGCGVVFLKPLKKVRLLAKEDYSKIWGVINISAVNQNGRSMTPITRPSQTEQEKLLRSIYESHVDPSVVQYIEAHGTGTAAGDPTEAESLGSVISKNRSSRVPVLKIGSVKGNIGHTESAAGAAGLIKVLLMMHHGKIVPSLHYSKEMSSIDTEKLNLAVATAVEPWEESREYGRVAGINCFGFGGTNAHVVVRQVKQPEPLPAYKKPLELVVLSAASCKALQMTVADTAEQLSTRNSVTLPSLAYTSACRRSHANHRYRKAFVTNSLQHLQQELKSVASSEPAMCKVEAQLVFVFCGNGVTLTEFSEALLSSEPVFRDKCKEIEDLFQQHAAISLLPARNHSPKDLLNPELSQPLLFALQVSVASLLKHWGIKPVAAVGHSVGEVAAAHIAGYLSLADAVKVVYHRSRLQAKTASGRMLVVGNVPVEEIAERLHPYSGKVCIAAFNSPVSCTLSGSVDAVEAVQRELAEAFRQRNIFLHVLNVPVAYHSPSMDTILGELEEKLEPLEKQKGEIEVISTLTGLAASENDFARGKFWAQHTREPVAFTQAIQTAARGRENVVFVEISPHRALQRSIKETLGKGTKVFSSLQTDAEYQTLFSLVGNLFELGFNPNWQHFYNGYQSVPVAIPRYQFDRQKLMACLDIHQQANQRGVSASHPLIYGLKSDNVEFGCLVSQDTTPYLYEHKNSGVALVPGAFYVELGLASVMSSSRPKVPLSTCQLSISFSAPCVLTQSSQVLHIKLSPQKAMTTFEVLSSSSAVYAAGQVAKGLDGVVEESSISFQAIYGRCRTVI
;
A
#
# COMPACT_ATOMS: atom_id res chain seq x y z
N ARG A 1 -34.21 -12.83 -4.04
CA ARG A 1 -33.11 -12.21 -4.79
C ARG A 1 -32.21 -11.43 -3.85
N GLY A 2 -30.90 -11.47 -4.10
CA GLY A 2 -29.89 -10.67 -3.44
C GLY A 2 -28.93 -10.08 -4.47
N GLU A 3 -28.14 -9.10 -4.04
CA GLU A 3 -27.10 -8.47 -4.87
C GLU A 3 -25.76 -8.62 -4.20
N GLY A 4 -24.70 -8.76 -4.97
CA GLY A 4 -23.36 -8.86 -4.42
C GLY A 4 -22.26 -8.97 -5.48
N CYS A 5 -21.05 -8.70 -5.03
CA CYS A 5 -19.83 -8.93 -5.79
C CYS A 5 -18.84 -9.67 -4.87
N GLY A 6 -18.35 -10.81 -5.31
CA GLY A 6 -17.33 -11.58 -4.60
C GLY A 6 -16.02 -11.59 -5.37
N VAL A 7 -14.91 -11.26 -4.70
CA VAL A 7 -13.55 -11.27 -5.27
C VAL A 7 -12.68 -12.24 -4.48
N VAL A 8 -12.03 -13.16 -5.16
CA VAL A 8 -11.06 -14.10 -4.58
C VAL A 8 -9.74 -14.04 -5.36
N PHE A 9 -8.63 -14.07 -4.61
CA PHE A 9 -7.29 -14.15 -5.21
C PHE A 9 -6.84 -15.61 -5.23
N LEU A 10 -6.55 -16.12 -6.42
CA LEU A 10 -6.06 -17.48 -6.62
C LEU A 10 -4.57 -17.45 -6.98
N LYS A 11 -3.80 -18.35 -6.35
CA LYS A 11 -2.37 -18.52 -6.64
C LYS A 11 -2.03 -20.01 -6.63
N PRO A 12 -1.26 -20.54 -7.61
CA PRO A 12 -0.85 -21.93 -7.59
C PRO A 12 -0.06 -22.26 -6.32
N LEU A 13 -0.46 -23.34 -5.60
CA LEU A 13 0.16 -23.72 -4.33
C LEU A 13 1.68 -23.99 -4.46
N LYS A 14 2.14 -24.52 -5.59
CA LYS A 14 3.57 -24.70 -5.89
C LYS A 14 4.35 -23.38 -5.84
N LYS A 15 3.75 -22.27 -6.35
CA LYS A 15 4.37 -20.95 -6.31
C LYS A 15 4.38 -20.35 -4.90
N VAL A 16 3.40 -20.70 -4.06
CA VAL A 16 3.35 -20.27 -2.66
C VAL A 16 4.42 -20.98 -1.82
N ARG A 17 4.69 -22.27 -2.08
CA ARG A 17 5.73 -23.02 -1.36
C ARG A 17 7.15 -22.52 -1.61
N LEU A 18 7.39 -21.80 -2.71
CA LEU A 18 8.67 -21.15 -3.04
C LEU A 18 8.84 -19.78 -2.37
N LEU A 19 7.77 -19.21 -1.82
CA LEU A 19 7.77 -17.96 -1.08
C LEU A 19 7.98 -18.28 0.41
N ALA A 20 8.53 -17.30 1.16
CA ALA A 20 8.84 -17.49 2.57
C ALA A 20 7.65 -18.02 3.39
N LYS A 21 7.94 -18.71 4.52
CA LYS A 21 6.91 -19.28 5.44
C LYS A 21 5.78 -18.32 5.80
N GLU A 22 6.00 -17.03 5.67
CA GLU A 22 5.06 -15.93 5.91
C GLU A 22 3.83 -15.93 5.00
N ASP A 23 3.93 -16.43 3.76
CA ASP A 23 2.79 -16.45 2.83
C ASP A 23 1.74 -17.51 3.19
N TYR A 24 2.12 -18.52 3.98
CA TYR A 24 1.18 -19.54 4.45
C TYR A 24 0.10 -18.97 5.38
N SER A 25 0.43 -17.97 6.19
CA SER A 25 -0.52 -17.32 7.11
C SER A 25 -1.66 -16.59 6.39
N LYS A 26 -1.50 -16.33 5.10
CA LYS A 26 -2.48 -15.63 4.26
C LYS A 26 -3.37 -16.56 3.45
N ILE A 27 -3.08 -17.86 3.45
CA ILE A 27 -3.89 -18.82 2.71
C ILE A 27 -5.14 -19.11 3.52
N TRP A 28 -6.29 -18.70 3.02
CA TRP A 28 -7.60 -18.95 3.63
C TRP A 28 -8.05 -20.40 3.44
N GLY A 29 -7.69 -21.01 2.33
CA GLY A 29 -7.95 -22.39 2.02
C GLY A 29 -7.28 -22.81 0.72
N VAL A 30 -7.25 -24.10 0.47
CA VAL A 30 -6.75 -24.71 -0.79
C VAL A 30 -7.91 -25.34 -1.53
N ILE A 31 -8.12 -24.94 -2.76
CA ILE A 31 -9.01 -25.65 -3.68
C ILE A 31 -8.31 -26.93 -4.08
N ASN A 32 -8.84 -28.07 -3.62
CA ASN A 32 -8.32 -29.39 -3.94
C ASN A 32 -8.65 -29.79 -5.36
N ILE A 33 -9.92 -29.61 -5.71
CA ILE A 33 -10.48 -30.00 -7.01
C ILE A 33 -11.75 -29.19 -7.28
N SER A 34 -12.07 -29.00 -8.54
CA SER A 34 -13.33 -28.44 -9.01
C SER A 34 -13.79 -29.22 -10.26
N ALA A 35 -15.08 -29.34 -10.43
CA ALA A 35 -15.67 -29.91 -11.63
C ALA A 35 -16.94 -29.17 -12.04
N VAL A 36 -17.26 -29.22 -13.31
CA VAL A 36 -18.44 -28.61 -13.93
C VAL A 36 -19.05 -29.56 -14.92
N ASN A 37 -20.38 -29.64 -14.95
CA ASN A 37 -21.11 -30.35 -16.01
C ASN A 37 -22.39 -29.57 -16.41
N GLN A 38 -23.17 -30.15 -17.28
CA GLN A 38 -24.43 -29.62 -17.80
C GLN A 38 -25.57 -30.65 -17.70
N ASN A 39 -26.76 -30.19 -17.32
CA ASN A 39 -27.96 -31.00 -17.35
C ASN A 39 -28.35 -31.43 -18.80
N GLY A 40 -27.96 -30.67 -19.81
CA GLY A 40 -28.33 -30.95 -21.19
C GLY A 40 -29.86 -31.02 -21.39
N ARG A 41 -30.30 -32.02 -22.09
CA ARG A 41 -31.74 -32.32 -22.30
C ARG A 41 -32.27 -33.39 -21.33
N SER A 42 -31.66 -33.60 -20.19
CA SER A 42 -32.03 -34.68 -19.25
C SER A 42 -33.39 -34.47 -18.57
N MET A 43 -33.85 -33.21 -18.44
CA MET A 43 -35.10 -32.88 -17.75
C MET A 43 -35.93 -31.85 -18.52
N THR A 44 -37.26 -31.99 -18.37
CA THR A 44 -38.25 -31.05 -18.91
C THR A 44 -39.25 -30.73 -17.79
N PRO A 45 -39.55 -29.44 -17.52
CA PRO A 45 -39.03 -28.23 -18.13
C PRO A 45 -37.57 -27.92 -17.69
N ILE A 46 -36.88 -26.97 -18.34
CA ILE A 46 -35.53 -26.53 -18.05
C ILE A 46 -35.32 -26.08 -16.59
N THR A 47 -36.38 -25.65 -15.94
CA THR A 47 -36.41 -25.21 -14.53
C THR A 47 -36.24 -26.37 -13.54
N ARG A 48 -36.39 -27.62 -13.97
CA ARG A 48 -36.27 -28.78 -13.12
C ARG A 48 -34.80 -29.24 -13.08
N PRO A 49 -34.15 -29.26 -11.89
CA PRO A 49 -32.76 -29.75 -11.76
C PRO A 49 -32.70 -31.27 -12.07
N SER A 50 -31.58 -31.73 -12.58
CA SER A 50 -31.32 -33.14 -12.87
C SER A 50 -30.50 -33.79 -11.76
N GLN A 51 -31.14 -34.66 -10.97
CA GLN A 51 -30.43 -35.43 -9.94
C GLN A 51 -29.30 -36.27 -10.56
N THR A 52 -29.56 -36.95 -11.68
CA THR A 52 -28.56 -37.76 -12.37
C THR A 52 -27.30 -37.00 -12.74
N GLU A 53 -27.45 -35.77 -13.26
CA GLU A 53 -26.27 -34.97 -13.66
C GLU A 53 -25.57 -34.37 -12.46
N GLN A 54 -26.26 -34.00 -11.40
CA GLN A 54 -25.64 -33.62 -10.12
C GLN A 54 -24.86 -34.80 -9.51
N GLU A 55 -25.43 -36.00 -9.48
CA GLU A 55 -24.72 -37.20 -9.01
C GLU A 55 -23.47 -37.51 -9.85
N LYS A 56 -23.56 -37.46 -11.19
CA LYS A 56 -22.40 -37.63 -12.08
C LYS A 56 -21.29 -36.63 -11.77
N LEU A 57 -21.63 -35.37 -11.55
CA LEU A 57 -20.68 -34.34 -11.16
C LEU A 57 -19.97 -34.68 -9.85
N LEU A 58 -20.75 -35.03 -8.81
CA LEU A 58 -20.21 -35.38 -7.50
C LEU A 58 -19.36 -36.65 -7.57
N ARG A 59 -19.83 -37.71 -8.27
CA ARG A 59 -19.05 -38.95 -8.46
C ARG A 59 -17.72 -38.71 -9.15
N SER A 60 -17.66 -37.84 -10.15
CA SER A 60 -16.41 -37.52 -10.83
C SER A 60 -15.32 -36.96 -9.88
N ILE A 61 -15.70 -36.41 -8.74
CA ILE A 61 -14.80 -35.92 -7.71
C ILE A 61 -14.55 -36.93 -6.61
N TYR A 62 -15.63 -37.51 -6.06
CA TYR A 62 -15.57 -38.31 -4.84
C TYR A 62 -15.21 -39.79 -5.05
N GLU A 63 -15.38 -40.34 -6.25
CA GLU A 63 -14.97 -41.70 -6.56
C GLU A 63 -13.50 -41.83 -6.95
N SER A 64 -12.87 -40.72 -7.41
CA SER A 64 -11.52 -40.79 -7.98
C SER A 64 -10.49 -39.88 -7.29
N HIS A 65 -10.91 -38.79 -6.58
CA HIS A 65 -9.98 -37.76 -6.15
C HIS A 65 -10.07 -37.39 -4.68
N VAL A 66 -11.25 -37.47 -4.06
CA VAL A 66 -11.46 -37.06 -2.67
C VAL A 66 -12.29 -38.12 -1.95
N ASP A 67 -11.78 -38.69 -0.86
CA ASP A 67 -12.60 -39.56 -0.01
C ASP A 67 -13.79 -38.75 0.57
N PRO A 68 -15.04 -39.17 0.27
CA PRO A 68 -16.21 -38.47 0.78
C PRO A 68 -16.28 -38.44 2.31
N SER A 69 -15.60 -39.36 3.01
CA SER A 69 -15.60 -39.40 4.48
C SER A 69 -14.86 -38.24 5.13
N VAL A 70 -13.92 -37.61 4.43
CA VAL A 70 -13.15 -36.46 4.98
C VAL A 70 -13.92 -35.13 4.91
N VAL A 71 -14.98 -35.07 4.08
CA VAL A 71 -15.79 -33.84 3.93
C VAL A 71 -16.72 -33.68 5.13
N GLN A 72 -16.65 -32.58 5.81
CA GLN A 72 -17.40 -32.32 7.04
C GLN A 72 -18.60 -31.40 6.82
N TYR A 73 -18.56 -30.56 5.80
CA TYR A 73 -19.58 -29.57 5.49
C TYR A 73 -19.78 -29.41 3.98
N ILE A 74 -21.03 -29.21 3.58
CA ILE A 74 -21.39 -28.77 2.21
C ILE A 74 -22.14 -27.46 2.28
N GLU A 75 -21.60 -26.45 1.62
CA GLU A 75 -22.33 -25.25 1.26
C GLU A 75 -23.22 -25.58 0.07
N ALA A 76 -24.48 -25.81 0.32
CA ALA A 76 -25.46 -26.19 -0.67
C ALA A 76 -25.82 -25.02 -1.59
N HIS A 77 -26.21 -25.32 -2.82
CA HIS A 77 -26.84 -24.32 -3.67
C HIS A 77 -28.09 -23.77 -2.99
N GLY A 78 -28.93 -24.62 -2.42
CA GLY A 78 -29.94 -24.34 -1.39
C GLY A 78 -30.73 -23.06 -1.64
N THR A 79 -31.53 -23.03 -2.75
CA THR A 79 -32.28 -21.86 -3.17
C THR A 79 -33.65 -21.70 -2.51
N GLY A 80 -34.05 -22.69 -1.69
CA GLY A 80 -35.37 -22.71 -1.04
C GLY A 80 -36.50 -23.11 -1.99
N THR A 81 -36.22 -23.82 -3.09
CA THR A 81 -37.23 -24.22 -4.06
C THR A 81 -37.72 -25.65 -3.81
N ALA A 82 -39.02 -25.91 -4.00
CA ALA A 82 -39.63 -27.19 -3.77
C ALA A 82 -39.03 -28.32 -4.64
N ALA A 83 -38.50 -28.01 -5.82
CA ALA A 83 -37.85 -28.99 -6.70
C ALA A 83 -36.32 -29.03 -6.48
N GLY A 84 -35.67 -27.90 -6.19
CA GLY A 84 -34.20 -27.80 -6.13
C GLY A 84 -33.61 -28.45 -4.90
N ASP A 85 -34.06 -28.06 -3.73
CA ASP A 85 -33.47 -28.47 -2.46
C ASP A 85 -33.57 -29.99 -2.21
N PRO A 86 -34.75 -30.67 -2.46
CA PRO A 86 -34.77 -32.12 -2.34
C PRO A 86 -33.89 -32.85 -3.36
N THR A 87 -33.84 -32.39 -4.61
CA THR A 87 -32.98 -32.96 -5.65
C THR A 87 -31.49 -32.86 -5.29
N GLU A 88 -31.06 -31.73 -4.78
CA GLU A 88 -29.70 -31.52 -4.31
C GLU A 88 -29.38 -32.41 -3.11
N ALA A 89 -30.26 -32.44 -2.11
CA ALA A 89 -30.09 -33.28 -0.91
C ALA A 89 -30.02 -34.78 -1.26
N GLU A 90 -30.88 -35.29 -2.16
CA GLU A 90 -30.84 -36.68 -2.63
C GLU A 90 -29.51 -36.97 -3.36
N SER A 91 -29.02 -36.03 -4.18
CA SER A 91 -27.75 -36.17 -4.87
C SER A 91 -26.57 -36.25 -3.90
N LEU A 92 -26.54 -35.38 -2.86
CA LEU A 92 -25.54 -35.40 -1.79
C LEU A 92 -25.62 -36.68 -0.95
N GLY A 93 -26.85 -37.10 -0.62
CA GLY A 93 -27.14 -38.34 0.07
C GLY A 93 -26.59 -39.57 -0.67
N SER A 94 -26.89 -39.67 -1.93
CA SER A 94 -26.50 -40.79 -2.79
C SER A 94 -24.98 -40.93 -2.91
N VAL A 95 -24.24 -39.82 -3.05
CA VAL A 95 -22.82 -39.87 -3.37
C VAL A 95 -21.92 -39.72 -2.14
N ILE A 96 -22.30 -38.87 -1.19
CA ILE A 96 -21.38 -38.43 -0.10
C ILE A 96 -21.77 -39.02 1.25
N SER A 97 -23.05 -38.96 1.66
CA SER A 97 -23.42 -39.17 3.07
C SER A 97 -24.04 -40.52 3.40
N LYS A 98 -24.78 -41.14 2.51
CA LYS A 98 -25.60 -42.34 2.80
C LYS A 98 -24.78 -43.59 3.20
N ASN A 99 -23.57 -43.72 2.63
CA ASN A 99 -22.69 -44.87 2.87
C ASN A 99 -21.55 -44.52 3.86
N ARG A 100 -21.64 -43.42 4.62
CA ARG A 100 -20.63 -43.06 5.61
C ARG A 100 -20.66 -44.03 6.78
N SER A 101 -19.47 -44.45 7.23
CA SER A 101 -19.30 -45.23 8.44
C SER A 101 -19.90 -44.49 9.64
N SER A 102 -20.49 -45.25 10.59
CA SER A 102 -20.98 -44.71 11.86
C SER A 102 -19.91 -44.01 12.72
N ARG A 103 -18.64 -44.21 12.40
CA ARG A 103 -17.50 -43.54 13.06
C ARG A 103 -17.23 -42.12 12.50
N VAL A 104 -17.82 -41.78 11.35
CA VAL A 104 -17.67 -40.48 10.71
C VAL A 104 -18.88 -39.62 11.06
N PRO A 105 -18.70 -38.38 11.51
CA PRO A 105 -19.81 -37.48 11.84
C PRO A 105 -20.78 -37.31 10.66
N VAL A 106 -22.06 -37.07 10.96
CA VAL A 106 -23.09 -36.76 9.98
C VAL A 106 -22.67 -35.56 9.16
N LEU A 107 -22.90 -35.64 7.84
CA LEU A 107 -22.52 -34.52 6.93
C LEU A 107 -23.41 -33.31 7.21
N LYS A 108 -22.74 -32.20 7.58
CA LYS A 108 -23.42 -30.92 7.77
C LYS A 108 -23.66 -30.23 6.44
N ILE A 109 -24.83 -29.65 6.25
CA ILE A 109 -25.19 -28.83 5.09
C ILE A 109 -25.77 -27.49 5.51
N GLY A 110 -25.62 -26.49 4.66
CA GLY A 110 -26.23 -25.18 4.88
C GLY A 110 -26.10 -24.30 3.64
N SER A 111 -26.71 -23.13 3.64
CA SER A 111 -26.62 -22.17 2.54
C SER A 111 -26.56 -20.72 3.03
N VAL A 112 -25.64 -19.94 2.48
CA VAL A 112 -25.54 -18.48 2.74
C VAL A 112 -26.76 -17.71 2.26
N LYS A 113 -27.54 -18.29 1.35
CA LYS A 113 -28.72 -17.66 0.75
C LYS A 113 -29.82 -17.33 1.75
N GLY A 114 -29.89 -18.04 2.86
CA GLY A 114 -30.75 -17.70 3.99
C GLY A 114 -30.41 -16.36 4.64
N ASN A 115 -29.17 -15.90 4.53
CA ASN A 115 -28.66 -14.64 5.13
C ASN A 115 -28.73 -13.45 4.16
N ILE A 116 -28.33 -13.65 2.88
CA ILE A 116 -28.11 -12.55 1.92
C ILE A 116 -28.97 -12.69 0.66
N GLY A 117 -29.84 -13.67 0.59
CA GLY A 117 -30.59 -14.00 -0.62
C GLY A 117 -29.73 -14.66 -1.71
N HIS A 118 -30.35 -14.92 -2.86
CA HIS A 118 -29.63 -15.50 -4.01
C HIS A 118 -29.01 -14.37 -4.84
N THR A 119 -27.69 -14.25 -4.78
CA THR A 119 -26.90 -13.22 -5.50
C THR A 119 -26.56 -13.61 -6.94
N GLU A 120 -27.25 -14.61 -7.50
CA GLU A 120 -27.15 -15.07 -8.89
C GLU A 120 -25.69 -15.37 -9.32
N SER A 121 -25.11 -14.53 -10.18
CA SER A 121 -23.72 -14.71 -10.67
C SER A 121 -22.67 -14.70 -9.58
N ALA A 122 -22.91 -14.01 -8.45
CA ALA A 122 -22.01 -13.98 -7.31
C ALA A 122 -22.25 -15.09 -6.27
N ALA A 123 -23.28 -15.94 -6.44
CA ALA A 123 -23.71 -16.92 -5.42
C ALA A 123 -22.64 -17.94 -5.06
N GLY A 124 -21.89 -18.46 -6.05
CA GLY A 124 -20.80 -19.40 -5.83
C GLY A 124 -19.63 -18.78 -5.05
N ALA A 125 -19.26 -17.53 -5.38
CA ALA A 125 -18.23 -16.77 -4.66
C ALA A 125 -18.67 -16.47 -3.22
N ALA A 126 -19.93 -16.12 -2.99
CA ALA A 126 -20.49 -15.88 -1.66
C ALA A 126 -20.41 -17.15 -0.78
N GLY A 127 -20.80 -18.33 -1.33
CA GLY A 127 -20.68 -19.62 -0.65
C GLY A 127 -19.22 -19.97 -0.32
N LEU A 128 -18.32 -19.79 -1.26
CA LEU A 128 -16.88 -20.00 -1.05
C LEU A 128 -16.34 -19.09 0.07
N ILE A 129 -16.63 -17.82 0.05
CA ILE A 129 -16.19 -16.86 1.06
C ILE A 129 -16.74 -17.23 2.44
N LYS A 130 -18.03 -17.61 2.54
CA LYS A 130 -18.62 -18.09 3.80
C LYS A 130 -17.86 -19.30 4.35
N VAL A 131 -17.59 -20.32 3.51
CA VAL A 131 -16.86 -21.52 3.92
C VAL A 131 -15.46 -21.18 4.43
N LEU A 132 -14.73 -20.33 3.72
CA LEU A 132 -13.39 -19.87 4.15
C LEU A 132 -13.43 -19.13 5.49
N LEU A 133 -14.42 -18.27 5.71
CA LEU A 133 -14.62 -17.58 6.99
C LEU A 133 -14.95 -18.59 8.11
N MET A 134 -15.83 -19.57 7.86
CA MET A 134 -16.15 -20.62 8.83
C MET A 134 -14.92 -21.45 9.19
N MET A 135 -14.08 -21.81 8.20
CA MET A 135 -12.81 -22.51 8.43
C MET A 135 -11.87 -21.68 9.29
N HIS A 136 -11.75 -20.38 9.01
CA HIS A 136 -10.88 -19.45 9.75
C HIS A 136 -11.32 -19.32 11.21
N HIS A 137 -12.63 -19.20 11.46
CA HIS A 137 -13.18 -19.05 12.79
C HIS A 137 -13.39 -20.37 13.52
N GLY A 138 -13.25 -21.52 12.86
CA GLY A 138 -13.51 -22.85 13.43
C GLY A 138 -14.96 -23.05 13.87
N LYS A 139 -15.91 -22.45 13.15
CA LYS A 139 -17.34 -22.49 13.49
C LYS A 139 -18.19 -22.75 12.26
N ILE A 140 -19.22 -23.58 12.42
CA ILE A 140 -20.29 -23.73 11.44
C ILE A 140 -21.43 -22.79 11.88
N VAL A 141 -21.87 -21.94 10.96
CA VAL A 141 -22.96 -20.98 11.22
C VAL A 141 -24.31 -21.57 10.79
N PRO A 142 -25.43 -21.15 11.44
CA PRO A 142 -26.73 -21.70 11.12
C PRO A 142 -27.21 -21.34 9.72
N SER A 143 -27.99 -22.24 9.14
CA SER A 143 -28.81 -21.98 7.96
C SER A 143 -30.12 -21.36 8.43
N LEU A 144 -30.28 -20.03 8.22
CA LEU A 144 -31.47 -19.31 8.69
C LEU A 144 -32.74 -19.80 7.97
N HIS A 145 -33.86 -19.64 8.64
CA HIS A 145 -35.20 -20.00 8.14
C HIS A 145 -35.39 -21.49 7.80
N TYR A 146 -34.48 -22.37 8.21
CA TYR A 146 -34.71 -23.82 8.10
C TYR A 146 -35.50 -24.35 9.30
N SER A 147 -36.57 -25.12 9.03
CA SER A 147 -37.34 -25.92 9.99
C SER A 147 -37.44 -27.34 9.48
N LYS A 148 -37.12 -28.29 10.34
CA LYS A 148 -37.21 -29.74 9.99
C LYS A 148 -38.65 -30.14 9.68
N GLU A 149 -39.61 -29.59 10.38
CA GLU A 149 -41.06 -29.91 10.23
C GLU A 149 -41.64 -29.40 8.91
N MET A 150 -41.06 -28.31 8.38
CA MET A 150 -41.54 -27.67 7.14
C MET A 150 -40.69 -28.08 5.93
N SER A 151 -39.58 -28.78 6.14
CA SER A 151 -38.66 -29.18 5.06
C SER A 151 -39.16 -30.44 4.36
N SER A 152 -39.10 -30.44 3.02
CA SER A 152 -39.35 -31.63 2.16
C SER A 152 -38.13 -32.54 2.11
N ILE A 153 -37.01 -32.23 2.79
CA ILE A 153 -35.79 -33.03 2.80
C ILE A 153 -35.82 -34.01 3.97
N ASP A 154 -35.79 -35.30 3.68
CA ASP A 154 -35.63 -36.35 4.69
C ASP A 154 -34.12 -36.45 5.09
N THR A 155 -33.71 -35.59 6.02
CA THR A 155 -32.31 -35.52 6.45
C THR A 155 -31.83 -36.79 7.16
N GLU A 156 -32.73 -37.54 7.83
CA GLU A 156 -32.37 -38.79 8.52
C GLU A 156 -32.06 -39.92 7.53
N LYS A 157 -32.95 -40.11 6.54
CA LYS A 157 -32.76 -41.11 5.47
C LYS A 157 -31.51 -40.82 4.66
N LEU A 158 -31.15 -39.56 4.48
CA LEU A 158 -30.00 -39.14 3.68
C LEU A 158 -28.69 -39.00 4.50
N ASN A 159 -28.72 -39.22 5.82
CA ASN A 159 -27.58 -39.02 6.73
C ASN A 159 -26.96 -37.62 6.59
N LEU A 160 -27.82 -36.63 6.58
CA LEU A 160 -27.50 -35.19 6.51
C LEU A 160 -27.97 -34.49 7.77
N ALA A 161 -27.32 -33.37 8.12
CA ALA A 161 -27.78 -32.49 9.18
C ALA A 161 -27.64 -31.02 8.77
N VAL A 162 -28.69 -30.22 8.96
CA VAL A 162 -28.68 -28.77 8.75
C VAL A 162 -28.35 -28.09 10.06
N ALA A 163 -27.33 -27.25 10.08
CA ALA A 163 -27.00 -26.49 11.27
C ALA A 163 -28.06 -25.41 11.52
N THR A 164 -28.66 -25.41 12.70
CA THR A 164 -29.68 -24.44 13.15
C THR A 164 -29.16 -23.48 14.23
N ALA A 165 -27.99 -23.75 14.77
CA ALA A 165 -27.25 -22.92 15.71
C ALA A 165 -25.79 -22.83 15.32
N VAL A 166 -25.04 -21.91 15.96
CA VAL A 166 -23.58 -21.85 15.79
C VAL A 166 -22.95 -23.05 16.50
N GLU A 167 -22.20 -23.85 15.75
CA GLU A 167 -21.54 -25.05 16.24
C GLU A 167 -20.02 -24.95 16.06
N PRO A 168 -19.19 -25.56 16.94
CA PRO A 168 -17.77 -25.75 16.71
C PRO A 168 -17.54 -26.56 15.42
N TRP A 169 -16.56 -26.19 14.65
CA TRP A 169 -16.09 -26.99 13.52
C TRP A 169 -14.75 -27.63 13.87
N GLU A 170 -14.82 -28.89 14.31
CA GLU A 170 -13.65 -29.62 14.75
C GLU A 170 -12.68 -29.88 13.59
N GLU A 171 -11.40 -29.74 13.86
CA GLU A 171 -10.33 -29.93 12.88
C GLU A 171 -9.88 -31.40 12.86
N SER A 172 -9.93 -32.02 11.69
CA SER A 172 -9.32 -33.35 11.49
C SER A 172 -7.79 -33.27 11.65
N ARG A 173 -7.20 -34.22 12.38
CA ARG A 173 -5.74 -34.28 12.55
C ARG A 173 -4.98 -34.38 11.23
N GLU A 174 -5.53 -35.09 10.25
CA GLU A 174 -4.87 -35.40 8.99
C GLU A 174 -5.18 -34.34 7.92
N TYR A 175 -6.46 -33.99 7.72
CA TYR A 175 -6.90 -33.18 6.59
C TYR A 175 -7.27 -31.73 6.96
N GLY A 176 -7.33 -31.39 8.24
CA GLY A 176 -7.89 -30.12 8.70
C GLY A 176 -9.41 -30.08 8.48
N ARG A 177 -9.96 -28.91 8.21
CA ARG A 177 -11.37 -28.74 7.85
C ARG A 177 -11.52 -28.86 6.34
N VAL A 178 -12.51 -29.67 5.90
CA VAL A 178 -12.78 -29.94 4.47
C VAL A 178 -14.25 -29.68 4.19
N ALA A 179 -14.52 -28.93 3.13
CA ALA A 179 -15.89 -28.63 2.69
C ALA A 179 -16.05 -28.70 1.17
N GLY A 180 -17.26 -29.03 0.74
CA GLY A 180 -17.70 -28.87 -0.64
C GLY A 180 -18.58 -27.64 -0.81
N ILE A 181 -18.60 -27.05 -1.99
CA ILE A 181 -19.46 -25.93 -2.35
C ILE A 181 -20.18 -26.23 -3.65
N ASN A 182 -21.51 -26.20 -3.64
CA ASN A 182 -22.36 -26.38 -4.81
C ASN A 182 -22.80 -25.04 -5.40
N CYS A 183 -22.79 -24.95 -6.71
CA CYS A 183 -23.39 -23.84 -7.44
C CYS A 183 -24.07 -24.38 -8.70
N PHE A 184 -25.41 -24.48 -8.68
CA PHE A 184 -26.22 -25.10 -9.74
C PHE A 184 -27.03 -24.02 -10.45
N GLY A 185 -26.66 -23.74 -11.70
CA GLY A 185 -27.28 -22.67 -12.48
C GLY A 185 -28.65 -23.06 -13.04
N PHE A 186 -29.57 -22.12 -13.11
CA PHE A 186 -30.91 -22.29 -13.70
C PHE A 186 -30.84 -22.80 -15.15
N GLY A 187 -29.82 -22.42 -15.91
CA GLY A 187 -29.57 -22.91 -17.28
C GLY A 187 -29.01 -24.34 -17.36
N GLY A 188 -28.86 -25.04 -16.23
CA GLY A 188 -28.39 -26.40 -16.16
C GLY A 188 -26.90 -26.59 -16.01
N THR A 189 -26.14 -25.56 -15.84
CA THR A 189 -24.70 -25.65 -15.47
C THR A 189 -24.58 -25.98 -14.00
N ASN A 190 -23.94 -27.11 -13.66
CA ASN A 190 -23.65 -27.50 -12.27
C ASN A 190 -22.16 -27.41 -12.02
N ALA A 191 -21.77 -26.80 -10.91
CA ALA A 191 -20.39 -26.69 -10.46
C ALA A 191 -20.26 -27.19 -9.02
N HIS A 192 -19.16 -27.90 -8.74
CA HIS A 192 -18.78 -28.31 -7.39
C HIS A 192 -17.30 -28.07 -7.16
N VAL A 193 -16.98 -27.54 -5.98
CA VAL A 193 -15.59 -27.23 -5.57
C VAL A 193 -15.35 -27.83 -4.19
N VAL A 194 -14.21 -28.51 -4.01
CA VAL A 194 -13.76 -28.99 -2.70
C VAL A 194 -12.62 -28.13 -2.19
N VAL A 195 -12.80 -27.59 -1.00
CA VAL A 195 -11.84 -26.71 -0.31
C VAL A 195 -11.40 -27.33 1.00
N ARG A 196 -10.12 -27.24 1.32
CA ARG A 196 -9.58 -27.63 2.61
C ARG A 196 -8.81 -26.50 3.30
N GLN A 197 -8.78 -26.54 4.61
CA GLN A 197 -7.97 -25.66 5.45
C GLN A 197 -6.47 -25.94 5.23
N VAL A 198 -5.65 -24.92 5.37
CA VAL A 198 -4.19 -25.05 5.44
C VAL A 198 -3.74 -25.00 6.89
N LYS A 199 -2.96 -25.98 7.32
CA LYS A 199 -2.29 -25.91 8.63
C LYS A 199 -1.32 -24.75 8.62
N GLN A 200 -1.46 -23.86 9.59
CA GLN A 200 -0.52 -22.75 9.78
C GLN A 200 0.84 -23.33 10.24
N PRO A 201 1.97 -22.87 9.68
CA PRO A 201 3.28 -23.22 10.20
C PRO A 201 3.44 -22.67 11.63
N GLU A 202 4.23 -23.38 12.43
CA GLU A 202 4.58 -22.87 13.76
C GLU A 202 5.20 -21.45 13.67
N PRO A 203 4.86 -20.56 14.62
CA PRO A 203 5.43 -19.22 14.65
C PRO A 203 6.96 -19.27 14.66
N LEU A 204 7.61 -18.48 13.83
CA LEU A 204 9.06 -18.28 13.90
C LEU A 204 9.39 -17.63 15.26
N PRO A 205 10.57 -17.96 15.88
CA PRO A 205 11.02 -17.25 17.07
C PRO A 205 11.08 -15.75 16.75
N ALA A 206 10.28 -14.97 17.46
CA ALA A 206 10.19 -13.53 17.23
C ALA A 206 11.46 -12.86 17.80
N TYR A 207 12.33 -12.36 16.96
CA TYR A 207 13.29 -11.34 17.36
C TYR A 207 12.49 -10.10 17.79
N LYS A 208 12.92 -9.46 18.89
CA LYS A 208 12.26 -8.24 19.39
C LYS A 208 13.14 -7.03 19.05
N LYS A 209 12.54 -6.07 18.35
CA LYS A 209 13.12 -4.73 18.27
C LYS A 209 12.88 -3.99 19.60
N PRO A 210 13.79 -3.07 20.00
CA PRO A 210 13.56 -2.26 21.21
C PRO A 210 12.32 -1.37 21.12
N LEU A 211 12.03 -0.89 19.91
CA LEU A 211 10.87 -0.07 19.54
C LEU A 211 10.23 -0.61 18.27
N GLU A 212 8.99 -0.30 18.07
CA GLU A 212 8.23 -0.62 16.85
C GLU A 212 7.73 0.66 16.16
N LEU A 213 7.61 0.58 14.84
CA LEU A 213 7.10 1.66 14.01
C LEU A 213 5.76 1.24 13.40
N VAL A 214 4.66 1.76 13.93
CA VAL A 214 3.32 1.54 13.40
C VAL A 214 2.98 2.67 12.43
N VAL A 215 2.57 2.32 11.20
CA VAL A 215 2.27 3.29 10.14
C VAL A 215 0.83 3.13 9.65
N LEU A 216 0.12 4.24 9.54
CA LEU A 216 -1.24 4.31 9.02
C LEU A 216 -1.29 5.32 7.88
N SER A 217 -2.08 5.02 6.86
CA SER A 217 -2.25 5.93 5.72
C SER A 217 -3.61 5.80 5.07
N ALA A 218 -4.08 6.89 4.45
CA ALA A 218 -5.34 6.93 3.72
C ALA A 218 -5.31 7.93 2.55
N ALA A 219 -6.28 7.80 1.65
CA ALA A 219 -6.44 8.67 0.49
C ALA A 219 -7.01 10.05 0.88
N SER A 220 -7.82 10.15 1.95
CA SER A 220 -8.36 11.41 2.47
C SER A 220 -8.05 11.60 3.95
N CYS A 221 -8.06 12.86 4.42
CA CYS A 221 -7.88 13.23 5.81
C CYS A 221 -8.88 12.49 6.72
N LYS A 222 -10.16 12.54 6.37
CA LYS A 222 -11.25 11.90 7.12
C LYS A 222 -11.09 10.37 7.19
N ALA A 223 -10.70 9.72 6.08
CA ALA A 223 -10.44 8.29 6.07
C ALA A 223 -9.27 7.92 6.99
N LEU A 224 -8.21 8.76 7.07
CA LEU A 224 -7.11 8.53 8.02
C LEU A 224 -7.57 8.69 9.46
N GLN A 225 -8.32 9.75 9.79
CA GLN A 225 -8.87 9.98 11.13
C GLN A 225 -9.74 8.80 11.58
N MET A 226 -10.64 8.32 10.72
CA MET A 226 -11.48 7.15 11.00
C MET A 226 -10.63 5.87 11.19
N THR A 227 -9.58 5.67 10.39
CA THR A 227 -8.67 4.53 10.52
C THR A 227 -7.89 4.58 11.83
N VAL A 228 -7.42 5.76 12.24
CA VAL A 228 -6.73 5.97 13.53
C VAL A 228 -7.68 5.68 14.70
N ALA A 229 -8.91 6.19 14.66
CA ALA A 229 -9.93 5.99 15.71
C ALA A 229 -10.31 4.50 15.82
N ASP A 230 -10.60 3.83 14.70
CA ASP A 230 -10.95 2.40 14.65
C ASP A 230 -9.78 1.52 15.15
N THR A 231 -8.54 1.87 14.81
CA THR A 231 -7.36 1.18 15.33
C THR A 231 -7.27 1.31 16.85
N ALA A 232 -7.48 2.51 17.41
CA ALA A 232 -7.47 2.75 18.86
C ALA A 232 -8.56 1.97 19.58
N GLU A 233 -9.76 1.88 19.00
CA GLU A 233 -10.90 1.13 19.55
C GLU A 233 -10.64 -0.39 19.54
N GLN A 234 -10.15 -0.93 18.42
CA GLN A 234 -9.87 -2.36 18.31
C GLN A 234 -8.76 -2.83 19.25
N LEU A 235 -7.75 -1.99 19.52
CA LEU A 235 -6.73 -2.29 20.52
C LEU A 235 -7.29 -2.38 21.93
N SER A 236 -8.43 -1.74 22.22
CA SER A 236 -9.12 -1.82 23.53
C SER A 236 -9.84 -3.16 23.73
N THR A 237 -10.26 -3.81 22.65
CA THR A 237 -11.17 -4.97 22.67
C THR A 237 -10.49 -6.30 22.37
N ARG A 238 -9.28 -6.30 21.80
CA ARG A 238 -8.56 -7.50 21.36
C ARG A 238 -7.30 -7.79 22.17
N ASN A 239 -7.37 -8.81 23.01
CA ASN A 239 -6.23 -9.24 23.85
C ASN A 239 -5.15 -10.09 23.12
N SER A 240 -5.33 -10.45 21.85
CA SER A 240 -4.44 -11.37 21.13
C SER A 240 -3.46 -10.70 20.18
N VAL A 241 -3.47 -9.37 20.08
CA VAL A 241 -2.58 -8.61 19.18
C VAL A 241 -1.29 -8.28 19.90
N THR A 242 -0.14 -8.62 19.30
CA THR A 242 1.17 -8.17 19.80
C THR A 242 1.64 -6.93 19.04
N LEU A 243 2.41 -6.07 19.70
CA LEU A 243 2.94 -4.85 19.06
C LEU A 243 3.79 -5.14 17.82
N PRO A 244 4.75 -6.11 17.81
CA PRO A 244 5.50 -6.46 16.61
C PRO A 244 4.62 -6.94 15.46
N SER A 245 3.59 -7.76 15.73
CA SER A 245 2.66 -8.23 14.70
C SER A 245 1.82 -7.09 14.11
N LEU A 246 1.40 -6.14 14.95
CA LEU A 246 0.67 -4.96 14.50
C LEU A 246 1.55 -4.05 13.62
N ALA A 247 2.77 -3.75 14.06
CA ALA A 247 3.72 -2.91 13.35
C ALA A 247 4.08 -3.51 11.99
N TYR A 248 4.47 -4.80 11.98
CA TYR A 248 4.73 -5.53 10.75
C TYR A 248 3.53 -5.54 9.80
N THR A 249 2.32 -5.79 10.31
CA THR A 249 1.11 -5.83 9.49
C THR A 249 0.80 -4.46 8.91
N SER A 250 0.89 -3.40 9.71
CA SER A 250 0.62 -2.03 9.26
C SER A 250 1.56 -1.58 8.15
N ALA A 251 2.85 -1.90 8.26
CA ALA A 251 3.88 -1.49 7.31
C ALA A 251 3.95 -2.39 6.07
N CYS A 252 4.03 -3.72 6.27
CA CYS A 252 4.31 -4.68 5.20
C CYS A 252 3.05 -5.22 4.51
N ARG A 253 1.87 -5.13 5.15
CA ARG A 253 0.62 -5.76 4.68
C ARG A 253 -0.46 -4.74 4.31
N ARG A 254 -0.09 -3.48 4.17
CA ARG A 254 -0.91 -2.39 3.65
C ARG A 254 -0.21 -1.68 2.51
N SER A 255 -0.99 -1.16 1.57
CA SER A 255 -0.48 -0.32 0.50
C SER A 255 -0.48 1.14 0.95
N HIS A 256 0.66 1.82 0.80
CA HIS A 256 0.84 3.22 1.19
C HIS A 256 1.13 4.13 0.00
N ALA A 257 1.51 3.57 -1.16
CA ALA A 257 2.05 4.30 -2.30
C ALA A 257 1.14 5.44 -2.79
N ASN A 258 -0.18 5.21 -2.87
CA ASN A 258 -1.15 6.18 -3.38
C ASN A 258 -1.86 6.98 -2.27
N HIS A 259 -1.47 6.81 -1.00
CA HIS A 259 -2.08 7.49 0.11
C HIS A 259 -1.34 8.78 0.43
N ARG A 260 -2.08 9.91 0.40
CA ARG A 260 -1.54 11.26 0.63
C ARG A 260 -1.62 11.71 2.09
N TYR A 261 -2.37 11.04 2.92
CA TYR A 261 -2.48 11.31 4.35
C TYR A 261 -1.85 10.17 5.11
N ARG A 262 -0.86 10.46 5.94
CA ARG A 262 0.00 9.48 6.57
C ARG A 262 0.31 9.84 8.00
N LYS A 263 0.43 8.82 8.86
CA LYS A 263 0.81 8.96 10.25
C LYS A 263 1.71 7.80 10.67
N ALA A 264 2.71 8.11 11.48
CA ALA A 264 3.67 7.15 12.01
C ALA A 264 3.76 7.29 13.53
N PHE A 265 3.87 6.16 14.23
CA PHE A 265 3.93 6.07 15.68
C PHE A 265 5.12 5.21 16.07
N VAL A 266 6.07 5.78 16.83
CA VAL A 266 7.23 5.06 17.37
C VAL A 266 6.94 4.71 18.82
N THR A 267 6.83 3.43 19.14
CA THR A 267 6.34 2.98 20.43
C THR A 267 6.98 1.68 20.90
N ASN A 268 7.00 1.46 22.21
CA ASN A 268 7.45 0.22 22.84
C ASN A 268 6.32 -0.62 23.44
N SER A 269 5.10 -0.10 23.46
CA SER A 269 3.95 -0.79 24.08
C SER A 269 2.64 -0.46 23.38
N LEU A 270 1.68 -1.41 23.43
CA LEU A 270 0.33 -1.20 22.91
C LEU A 270 -0.43 -0.12 23.68
N GLN A 271 -0.16 0.03 24.97
CA GLN A 271 -0.80 1.05 25.80
C GLN A 271 -0.37 2.47 25.38
N HIS A 272 0.93 2.68 25.18
CA HIS A 272 1.46 3.96 24.69
C HIS A 272 0.91 4.27 23.30
N LEU A 273 0.94 3.28 22.38
CA LEU A 273 0.35 3.42 21.05
C LEU A 273 -1.11 3.85 21.09
N GLN A 274 -1.91 3.21 21.97
CA GLN A 274 -3.34 3.54 22.10
C GLN A 274 -3.56 4.98 22.58
N GLN A 275 -2.71 5.47 23.49
CA GLN A 275 -2.77 6.86 23.96
C GLN A 275 -2.44 7.84 22.82
N GLU A 276 -1.37 7.57 22.05
CA GLU A 276 -0.99 8.39 20.89
C GLU A 276 -2.08 8.39 19.82
N LEU A 277 -2.65 7.23 19.48
CA LEU A 277 -3.75 7.12 18.51
C LEU A 277 -4.97 7.97 18.93
N LYS A 278 -5.35 7.92 20.21
CA LYS A 278 -6.47 8.73 20.74
C LYS A 278 -6.18 10.22 20.68
N SER A 279 -4.95 10.65 20.96
CA SER A 279 -4.57 12.06 20.90
C SER A 279 -4.57 12.62 19.48
N VAL A 280 -4.23 11.79 18.49
CA VAL A 280 -4.12 12.16 17.08
C VAL A 280 -5.45 12.03 16.32
N ALA A 281 -6.39 11.23 16.81
CA ALA A 281 -7.68 10.97 16.14
C ALA A 281 -8.48 12.25 15.82
N SER A 282 -8.35 13.30 16.63
CA SER A 282 -9.00 14.60 16.45
C SER A 282 -8.14 15.64 15.72
N SER A 283 -6.87 15.33 15.42
CA SER A 283 -5.98 16.25 14.70
C SER A 283 -6.20 16.18 13.17
N GLU A 284 -5.95 17.29 12.49
CA GLU A 284 -5.92 17.31 11.03
C GLU A 284 -4.51 16.94 10.53
N PRO A 285 -4.29 15.73 10.02
CA PRO A 285 -3.01 15.36 9.43
C PRO A 285 -2.75 16.16 8.16
N ALA A 286 -1.55 16.69 8.04
CA ALA A 286 -1.13 17.38 6.83
C ALA A 286 -1.07 16.42 5.64
N MET A 287 -1.49 16.89 4.47
CA MET A 287 -1.34 16.15 3.23
C MET A 287 0.16 16.05 2.87
N CYS A 288 0.68 14.85 2.62
CA CYS A 288 2.04 14.70 2.15
C CYS A 288 2.21 15.32 0.75
N LYS A 289 3.27 16.09 0.60
CA LYS A 289 3.68 16.63 -0.71
C LYS A 289 4.36 15.52 -1.50
N VAL A 290 4.18 15.54 -2.81
CA VAL A 290 4.81 14.55 -3.70
C VAL A 290 6.33 14.74 -3.69
N GLU A 291 7.07 13.63 -3.55
CA GLU A 291 8.52 13.48 -3.71
C GLU A 291 9.41 14.49 -2.95
N ALA A 292 9.65 14.18 -1.67
CA ALA A 292 10.73 14.84 -0.93
C ALA A 292 12.09 14.39 -1.50
N GLN A 293 12.94 15.34 -1.87
CA GLN A 293 14.31 15.11 -2.31
C GLN A 293 15.23 15.11 -1.08
N LEU A 294 15.87 13.96 -0.80
CA LEU A 294 16.69 13.81 0.39
C LEU A 294 18.13 14.21 0.11
N VAL A 295 18.69 15.02 1.00
CA VAL A 295 20.11 15.35 1.03
C VAL A 295 20.71 14.80 2.32
N PHE A 296 21.69 13.89 2.21
CA PHE A 296 22.42 13.40 3.37
C PHE A 296 23.55 14.37 3.72
N VAL A 297 23.64 14.73 5.01
CA VAL A 297 24.65 15.65 5.52
C VAL A 297 25.45 14.94 6.59
N PHE A 298 26.74 14.73 6.35
CA PHE A 298 27.66 14.05 7.24
C PHE A 298 28.42 15.06 8.09
N CYS A 299 28.34 14.94 9.42
CA CYS A 299 29.04 15.86 10.31
C CYS A 299 30.56 15.64 10.31
N GLY A 300 31.30 16.65 10.75
CA GLY A 300 32.74 16.61 10.94
C GLY A 300 33.16 16.20 12.36
N ASN A 301 34.49 16.26 12.61
CA ASN A 301 35.05 16.02 13.92
C ASN A 301 34.65 17.11 14.94
N GLY A 302 34.77 16.81 16.24
CA GLY A 302 34.33 17.69 17.34
C GLY A 302 32.99 17.30 17.94
N VAL A 303 32.32 16.25 17.38
CA VAL A 303 31.16 15.58 17.99
C VAL A 303 31.66 14.52 18.97
N THR A 304 31.16 14.54 20.20
CA THR A 304 31.53 13.57 21.22
C THR A 304 30.86 12.23 20.88
N LEU A 305 31.66 11.25 20.48
CA LEU A 305 31.22 9.88 20.29
C LEU A 305 31.52 9.15 21.59
N THR A 306 30.52 8.97 22.43
CA THR A 306 30.73 8.33 23.74
C THR A 306 30.63 6.80 23.63
N GLU A 307 29.78 6.30 22.76
CA GLU A 307 29.57 4.85 22.55
C GLU A 307 28.95 4.57 21.16
N PHE A 308 29.26 3.38 20.61
CA PHE A 308 28.46 2.80 19.56
C PHE A 308 27.18 2.21 20.16
N SER A 309 26.03 2.48 19.58
CA SER A 309 24.76 1.92 20.05
C SER A 309 24.81 0.38 20.06
N GLU A 310 24.90 -0.19 21.24
CA GLU A 310 24.84 -1.65 21.44
C GLU A 310 23.50 -2.21 20.96
N ALA A 311 22.45 -1.41 21.06
CA ALA A 311 21.11 -1.74 20.53
C ALA A 311 21.12 -1.88 19.00
N LEU A 312 21.76 -0.95 18.26
CA LEU A 312 21.87 -1.04 16.81
C LEU A 312 22.78 -2.20 16.38
N LEU A 313 23.90 -2.41 17.05
CA LEU A 313 24.81 -3.53 16.76
C LEU A 313 24.16 -4.89 16.97
N SER A 314 23.34 -5.05 18.00
CA SER A 314 22.64 -6.32 18.29
C SER A 314 21.41 -6.53 17.42
N SER A 315 20.67 -5.46 17.10
CA SER A 315 19.37 -5.56 16.47
C SER A 315 19.35 -5.33 14.96
N GLU A 316 20.33 -4.61 14.39
CA GLU A 316 20.33 -4.28 12.95
C GLU A 316 21.51 -4.95 12.22
N PRO A 317 21.29 -6.11 11.58
CA PRO A 317 22.36 -6.88 10.94
C PRO A 317 23.16 -6.07 9.91
N VAL A 318 22.49 -5.27 9.07
CA VAL A 318 23.14 -4.45 8.04
C VAL A 318 24.09 -3.41 8.65
N PHE A 319 23.67 -2.79 9.75
CA PHE A 319 24.51 -1.85 10.49
C PHE A 319 25.74 -2.55 11.09
N ARG A 320 25.50 -3.64 11.82
CA ARG A 320 26.58 -4.44 12.46
C ARG A 320 27.59 -4.96 11.45
N ASP A 321 27.10 -5.57 10.35
CA ASP A 321 27.98 -6.20 9.36
C ASP A 321 28.80 -5.14 8.61
N LYS A 322 28.24 -3.93 8.38
CA LYS A 322 29.00 -2.81 7.81
C LYS A 322 30.05 -2.26 8.78
N CYS A 323 29.71 -2.12 10.07
CA CYS A 323 30.70 -1.74 11.09
C CYS A 323 31.88 -2.72 11.12
N LYS A 324 31.60 -4.03 11.07
CA LYS A 324 32.64 -5.07 11.07
C LYS A 324 33.49 -5.01 9.80
N GLU A 325 32.90 -4.85 8.64
CA GLU A 325 33.64 -4.71 7.37
C GLU A 325 34.62 -3.53 7.42
N ILE A 326 34.18 -2.40 7.99
CA ILE A 326 35.04 -1.21 8.18
C ILE A 326 36.14 -1.49 9.17
N GLU A 327 35.85 -2.13 10.31
CA GLU A 327 36.84 -2.51 11.31
C GLU A 327 37.92 -3.44 10.73
N ASP A 328 37.51 -4.48 9.99
CA ASP A 328 38.42 -5.42 9.34
C ASP A 328 39.39 -4.70 8.37
N LEU A 329 38.93 -3.67 7.65
CA LEU A 329 39.76 -2.85 6.78
C LEU A 329 40.73 -1.94 7.57
N PHE A 330 40.28 -1.31 8.66
CA PHE A 330 41.20 -0.53 9.51
C PHE A 330 42.25 -1.40 10.16
N GLN A 331 41.93 -2.63 10.56
CA GLN A 331 42.91 -3.58 11.13
C GLN A 331 44.02 -3.97 10.14
N GLN A 332 43.75 -3.94 8.82
CA GLN A 332 44.78 -4.17 7.79
C GLN A 332 45.82 -3.04 7.73
N HIS A 333 45.43 -1.81 8.13
CA HIS A 333 46.36 -0.66 8.16
C HIS A 333 47.04 -0.40 9.50
N ALA A 334 46.35 -0.73 10.60
CA ALA A 334 46.84 -0.54 11.97
C ALA A 334 46.13 -1.51 12.93
N ALA A 335 46.78 -1.93 13.99
CA ALA A 335 46.20 -2.79 15.03
C ALA A 335 45.19 -2.01 15.91
N ILE A 336 44.33 -1.16 15.30
CA ILE A 336 43.32 -0.35 16.00
C ILE A 336 42.01 -1.11 15.96
N SER A 337 41.50 -1.48 17.13
CA SER A 337 40.12 -2.02 17.25
C SER A 337 39.15 -0.85 17.47
N LEU A 338 38.16 -0.74 16.60
CA LEU A 338 37.10 0.24 16.70
C LEU A 338 35.95 -0.24 17.59
N LEU A 339 35.76 -1.58 17.66
CA LEU A 339 34.62 -2.20 18.36
C LEU A 339 35.10 -3.18 19.45
N PRO A 340 34.46 -3.21 20.63
CA PRO A 340 33.38 -2.29 21.07
C PRO A 340 33.98 -0.95 21.55
N ALA A 341 33.39 0.14 21.15
CA ALA A 341 33.83 1.51 21.48
C ALA A 341 33.92 1.77 23.00
N ARG A 342 33.14 1.07 23.81
CA ARG A 342 33.20 1.13 25.29
C ARG A 342 34.55 0.73 25.92
N ASN A 343 35.45 0.12 25.18
CA ASN A 343 36.79 -0.22 25.67
C ASN A 343 37.75 0.99 25.63
N HIS A 344 37.34 2.11 25.07
CA HIS A 344 38.13 3.32 24.94
C HIS A 344 37.82 4.30 26.06
N SER A 345 38.86 4.89 26.64
CA SER A 345 38.67 5.95 27.62
C SER A 345 38.18 7.27 26.95
N PRO A 346 37.50 8.17 27.66
CA PRO A 346 37.14 9.49 27.12
C PRO A 346 38.32 10.29 26.54
N LYS A 347 39.57 10.05 27.03
CA LYS A 347 40.79 10.68 26.50
C LYS A 347 41.18 10.06 25.16
N ASP A 348 41.06 8.75 25.01
CA ASP A 348 41.35 8.07 23.75
C ASP A 348 40.42 8.55 22.64
N LEU A 349 39.15 8.81 22.96
CA LEU A 349 38.13 9.34 22.03
C LEU A 349 38.42 10.78 21.55
N LEU A 350 39.37 11.50 22.18
CA LEU A 350 39.86 12.79 21.68
C LEU A 350 40.98 12.62 20.65
N ASN A 351 41.66 11.48 20.62
CA ASN A 351 42.72 11.23 19.64
C ASN A 351 42.10 11.13 18.23
N PRO A 352 42.56 11.95 17.26
CA PRO A 352 42.13 11.87 15.87
C PRO A 352 42.24 10.48 15.26
N GLU A 353 43.28 9.72 15.61
CA GLU A 353 43.52 8.35 15.12
C GLU A 353 42.39 7.39 15.46
N LEU A 354 41.62 7.66 16.50
CA LEU A 354 40.47 6.85 16.89
C LEU A 354 39.15 7.52 16.58
N SER A 355 39.02 8.81 16.91
CA SER A 355 37.74 9.52 16.78
C SER A 355 37.24 9.64 15.34
N GLN A 356 38.12 9.86 14.35
CA GLN A 356 37.73 9.99 12.95
C GLN A 356 37.33 8.64 12.34
N PRO A 357 38.08 7.55 12.52
CA PRO A 357 37.66 6.20 12.11
C PRO A 357 36.31 5.76 12.72
N LEU A 358 36.10 6.02 14.01
CA LEU A 358 34.82 5.71 14.68
C LEU A 358 33.65 6.50 14.08
N LEU A 359 33.83 7.80 13.87
CA LEU A 359 32.81 8.66 13.26
C LEU A 359 32.48 8.20 11.84
N PHE A 360 33.49 7.89 11.03
CA PHE A 360 33.36 7.36 9.69
C PHE A 360 32.58 6.04 9.70
N ALA A 361 32.95 5.10 10.58
CA ALA A 361 32.29 3.79 10.70
C ALA A 361 30.81 3.95 11.07
N LEU A 362 30.50 4.84 12.02
CA LEU A 362 29.11 5.16 12.39
C LEU A 362 28.33 5.73 11.19
N GLN A 363 28.88 6.74 10.54
CA GLN A 363 28.22 7.43 9.44
C GLN A 363 27.93 6.53 8.25
N VAL A 364 28.93 5.75 7.84
CA VAL A 364 28.78 4.81 6.71
C VAL A 364 27.80 3.69 7.06
N SER A 365 27.84 3.16 8.28
CA SER A 365 26.93 2.10 8.69
C SER A 365 25.48 2.55 8.80
N VAL A 366 25.22 3.75 9.34
CA VAL A 366 23.89 4.36 9.39
C VAL A 366 23.35 4.65 7.98
N ALA A 367 24.19 5.27 7.14
CA ALA A 367 23.78 5.59 5.78
C ALA A 367 23.51 4.31 4.95
N SER A 368 24.30 3.25 5.14
CA SER A 368 24.09 1.94 4.52
C SER A 368 22.79 1.29 4.98
N LEU A 369 22.46 1.38 6.27
CA LEU A 369 21.19 0.90 6.82
C LEU A 369 19.99 1.66 6.21
N LEU A 370 20.07 2.98 6.13
CA LEU A 370 19.04 3.80 5.50
C LEU A 370 18.86 3.46 4.01
N LYS A 371 19.97 3.32 3.26
CA LYS A 371 19.94 2.88 1.84
C LYS A 371 19.30 1.48 1.71
N HIS A 372 19.60 0.55 2.61
CA HIS A 372 18.98 -0.77 2.64
C HIS A 372 17.48 -0.69 2.86
N TRP A 373 17.00 0.19 3.72
CA TRP A 373 15.58 0.47 3.92
C TRP A 373 14.93 1.26 2.76
N GLY A 374 15.69 1.49 1.66
CA GLY A 374 15.20 2.22 0.49
C GLY A 374 15.22 3.74 0.63
N ILE A 375 15.77 4.28 1.74
CA ILE A 375 15.91 5.71 1.98
C ILE A 375 17.21 6.17 1.32
N LYS A 376 17.10 6.67 0.08
CA LYS A 376 18.24 7.05 -0.76
C LYS A 376 18.28 8.56 -0.94
N PRO A 377 19.46 9.21 -0.79
CA PRO A 377 19.59 10.63 -1.08
C PRO A 377 19.77 10.90 -2.58
N VAL A 378 19.40 12.10 -3.02
CA VAL A 378 19.70 12.63 -4.36
C VAL A 378 21.02 13.39 -4.38
N ALA A 379 21.46 13.89 -3.21
CA ALA A 379 22.76 14.54 -3.03
C ALA A 379 23.33 14.26 -1.64
N ALA A 380 24.64 14.38 -1.48
CA ALA A 380 25.36 14.26 -0.23
C ALA A 380 26.28 15.47 0.00
N VAL A 381 26.41 15.89 1.24
CA VAL A 381 27.33 16.95 1.69
C VAL A 381 28.09 16.43 2.90
N GLY A 382 29.40 16.60 2.96
CA GLY A 382 30.22 16.22 4.10
C GLY A 382 30.91 17.42 4.74
N HIS A 383 30.69 17.66 6.02
CA HIS A 383 31.46 18.65 6.76
C HIS A 383 32.80 18.05 7.20
N SER A 384 33.92 18.62 6.73
CA SER A 384 35.26 18.16 7.09
C SER A 384 35.43 16.65 6.84
N VAL A 385 35.88 15.85 7.83
CA VAL A 385 36.07 14.39 7.65
C VAL A 385 34.78 13.67 7.17
N GLY A 386 33.62 14.22 7.42
CA GLY A 386 32.34 13.66 6.92
C GLY A 386 32.24 13.62 5.39
N GLU A 387 33.08 14.39 4.66
CA GLU A 387 33.08 14.35 3.20
C GLU A 387 33.62 13.03 2.66
N VAL A 388 34.47 12.32 3.42
CA VAL A 388 34.96 10.98 3.06
C VAL A 388 33.78 9.97 3.08
N ALA A 389 32.93 10.04 4.11
CA ALA A 389 31.72 9.23 4.20
C ALA A 389 30.72 9.59 3.10
N ALA A 390 30.55 10.89 2.80
CA ALA A 390 29.68 11.36 1.72
C ALA A 390 30.15 10.83 0.35
N ALA A 391 31.44 10.92 0.05
CA ALA A 391 32.04 10.42 -1.19
C ALA A 391 31.89 8.89 -1.34
N HIS A 392 32.10 8.14 -0.27
CA HIS A 392 31.89 6.68 -0.30
C HIS A 392 30.41 6.31 -0.51
N ILE A 393 29.50 6.89 0.26
CA ILE A 393 28.05 6.58 0.15
C ILE A 393 27.49 6.98 -1.21
N ALA A 394 28.07 8.00 -1.83
CA ALA A 394 27.71 8.45 -3.17
C ALA A 394 28.36 7.64 -4.31
N GLY A 395 29.30 6.74 -3.97
CA GLY A 395 29.94 5.83 -4.93
C GLY A 395 31.23 6.36 -5.59
N TYR A 396 31.76 7.51 -5.14
CA TYR A 396 33.03 8.07 -5.68
C TYR A 396 34.30 7.43 -5.09
N LEU A 397 34.19 6.84 -3.93
CA LEU A 397 35.29 6.09 -3.27
C LEU A 397 34.84 4.65 -2.98
N SER A 398 35.71 3.69 -3.24
CA SER A 398 35.59 2.35 -2.67
C SER A 398 35.65 2.42 -1.14
N LEU A 399 35.12 1.41 -0.45
CA LEU A 399 35.23 1.39 1.01
C LEU A 399 36.71 1.33 1.47
N ALA A 400 37.53 0.58 0.74
CA ALA A 400 38.96 0.45 1.04
C ALA A 400 39.69 1.80 0.88
N ASP A 401 39.42 2.54 -0.20
CA ASP A 401 40.00 3.87 -0.42
C ASP A 401 39.51 4.89 0.59
N ALA A 402 38.24 4.88 0.95
CA ALA A 402 37.70 5.74 2.00
C ALA A 402 38.34 5.48 3.36
N VAL A 403 38.52 4.22 3.74
CA VAL A 403 39.27 3.81 4.94
C VAL A 403 40.74 4.29 4.85
N LYS A 404 41.39 4.12 3.69
CA LYS A 404 42.76 4.63 3.47
C LYS A 404 42.86 6.13 3.67
N VAL A 405 41.91 6.91 3.15
CA VAL A 405 41.87 8.37 3.33
C VAL A 405 41.71 8.73 4.81
N VAL A 406 40.72 8.15 5.50
CA VAL A 406 40.47 8.44 6.92
C VAL A 406 41.68 8.05 7.78
N TYR A 407 42.26 6.89 7.54
CA TYR A 407 43.41 6.39 8.27
C TYR A 407 44.64 7.31 8.17
N HIS A 408 45.08 7.64 6.95
CA HIS A 408 46.27 8.48 6.77
C HIS A 408 46.04 9.91 7.28
N ARG A 409 44.85 10.48 6.99
CA ARG A 409 44.43 11.81 7.48
C ARG A 409 44.47 11.87 9.00
N SER A 410 43.78 10.96 9.69
CA SER A 410 43.68 11.00 11.16
C SER A 410 45.02 10.81 11.84
N ARG A 411 45.83 9.86 11.34
CA ARG A 411 47.19 9.58 11.85
C ARG A 411 48.12 10.76 11.69
N LEU A 412 48.13 11.42 10.54
CA LEU A 412 49.00 12.55 10.30
C LEU A 412 48.56 13.78 11.12
N GLN A 413 47.27 14.03 11.20
CA GLN A 413 46.72 15.11 12.02
C GLN A 413 47.06 14.94 13.51
N ALA A 414 47.10 13.72 14.04
CA ALA A 414 47.49 13.45 15.41
C ALA A 414 48.94 13.82 15.72
N LYS A 415 49.82 13.92 14.69
CA LYS A 415 51.20 14.30 14.82
C LYS A 415 51.44 15.83 14.77
N THR A 416 50.44 16.60 14.43
CA THR A 416 50.54 18.05 14.35
C THR A 416 50.56 18.72 15.73
N ALA A 417 51.06 19.96 15.81
CA ALA A 417 51.12 20.70 17.05
C ALA A 417 49.74 20.85 17.71
N SER A 418 49.72 20.86 19.04
CA SER A 418 48.52 21.12 19.84
C SER A 418 47.88 22.44 19.43
N GLY A 419 46.54 22.44 19.27
CA GLY A 419 45.77 23.60 18.89
C GLY A 419 44.39 23.63 19.50
N ARG A 420 43.60 24.63 19.17
CA ARG A 420 42.26 24.82 19.69
C ARG A 420 41.30 25.31 18.59
N MET A 421 40.04 24.94 18.72
CA MET A 421 38.98 25.46 17.84
C MET A 421 37.89 26.09 18.66
N LEU A 422 37.33 27.22 18.15
CA LEU A 422 36.26 28.00 18.77
C LEU A 422 35.10 28.17 17.79
N VAL A 423 33.92 27.67 18.13
CA VAL A 423 32.69 28.00 17.40
C VAL A 423 32.17 29.34 17.83
N VAL A 424 31.96 30.23 16.85
CA VAL A 424 31.38 31.55 17.02
C VAL A 424 30.02 31.56 16.33
N GLY A 425 28.99 32.08 16.98
CA GLY A 425 27.65 32.17 16.43
C GLY A 425 26.90 33.43 16.85
N ASN A 426 25.77 33.67 16.19
CA ASN A 426 24.88 34.81 16.37
C ASN A 426 25.46 36.18 15.92
N VAL A 427 26.54 36.17 15.17
CA VAL A 427 27.20 37.37 14.62
C VAL A 427 27.57 37.10 13.16
N PRO A 428 27.40 38.06 12.23
CA PRO A 428 27.80 37.90 10.84
C PRO A 428 29.30 37.52 10.74
N VAL A 429 29.60 36.57 9.87
CA VAL A 429 30.95 36.02 9.77
C VAL A 429 31.95 37.07 9.25
N GLU A 430 31.50 38.04 8.48
CA GLU A 430 32.30 39.17 7.97
C GLU A 430 32.83 40.02 9.13
N GLU A 431 31.98 40.33 10.13
CA GLU A 431 32.38 41.11 11.32
C GLU A 431 33.43 40.33 12.18
N ILE A 432 33.33 39.00 12.23
CA ILE A 432 34.31 38.16 12.89
C ILE A 432 35.64 38.20 12.12
N ALA A 433 35.60 38.07 10.79
CA ALA A 433 36.78 38.08 9.93
C ALA A 433 37.59 39.38 10.08
N GLU A 434 36.91 40.52 10.15
CA GLU A 434 37.56 41.84 10.42
C GLU A 434 38.31 41.87 11.74
N ARG A 435 37.78 41.25 12.79
CA ARG A 435 38.42 41.14 14.12
C ARG A 435 39.60 40.20 14.17
N LEU A 436 39.76 39.33 13.18
CA LEU A 436 40.90 38.39 13.13
C LEU A 436 42.19 39.01 12.55
N HIS A 437 42.15 40.20 11.95
CA HIS A 437 43.31 40.83 11.34
C HIS A 437 44.53 40.92 12.29
N PRO A 438 44.41 41.30 13.59
CA PRO A 438 45.53 41.35 14.53
C PRO A 438 46.15 39.96 14.83
N TYR A 439 45.40 38.89 14.56
CA TYR A 439 45.79 37.49 14.82
C TYR A 439 46.16 36.75 13.54
N SER A 440 46.39 37.46 12.43
CA SER A 440 46.78 36.89 11.16
C SER A 440 47.96 35.91 11.30
N GLY A 441 47.88 34.73 10.67
CA GLY A 441 48.90 33.66 10.80
C GLY A 441 48.81 32.85 12.10
N LYS A 442 48.06 33.29 13.13
CA LYS A 442 47.89 32.57 14.42
C LYS A 442 46.48 31.94 14.57
N VAL A 443 45.47 32.62 14.06
CA VAL A 443 44.07 32.17 14.06
C VAL A 443 43.50 32.41 12.66
N CYS A 444 42.73 31.46 12.16
CA CYS A 444 42.01 31.57 10.90
C CYS A 444 40.56 31.03 11.04
N ILE A 445 39.72 31.34 10.07
CA ILE A 445 38.41 30.72 9.94
C ILE A 445 38.62 29.32 9.33
N ALA A 446 38.30 28.31 10.10
CA ALA A 446 38.40 26.89 9.70
C ALA A 446 37.12 26.37 9.03
N ALA A 447 35.94 26.95 9.34
CA ALA A 447 34.68 26.60 8.72
C ALA A 447 33.71 27.78 8.67
N PHE A 448 33.04 27.94 7.52
CA PHE A 448 31.89 28.83 7.31
C PHE A 448 30.62 28.02 7.50
N ASN A 449 30.09 27.97 8.73
CA ASN A 449 28.97 27.09 9.10
C ASN A 449 27.61 27.60 8.64
N SER A 450 27.37 28.92 8.82
CA SER A 450 26.20 29.65 8.34
C SER A 450 26.57 31.12 8.13
N PRO A 451 25.70 31.99 7.58
CA PRO A 451 25.98 33.42 7.45
C PRO A 451 26.28 34.12 8.78
N VAL A 452 25.88 33.54 9.89
CA VAL A 452 26.04 34.08 11.24
C VAL A 452 26.81 33.15 12.19
N SER A 453 27.52 32.15 11.64
CA SER A 453 28.33 31.22 12.44
C SER A 453 29.54 30.72 11.67
N CYS A 454 30.68 30.73 12.32
CA CYS A 454 31.93 30.15 11.83
C CYS A 454 32.67 29.39 12.93
N THR A 455 33.67 28.61 12.54
CA THR A 455 34.59 27.96 13.45
C THR A 455 36.00 28.55 13.25
N LEU A 456 36.59 29.02 14.30
CA LEU A 456 37.98 29.54 14.33
C LEU A 456 38.93 28.42 14.74
N SER A 457 40.16 28.45 14.21
CA SER A 457 41.21 27.47 14.51
C SER A 457 42.58 28.13 14.62
N GLY A 458 43.39 27.71 15.58
CA GLY A 458 44.73 28.25 15.78
C GLY A 458 45.42 27.73 17.04
N SER A 459 46.51 28.40 17.43
CA SER A 459 47.21 28.07 18.66
C SER A 459 46.35 28.33 19.90
N VAL A 460 46.56 27.60 20.96
CA VAL A 460 45.72 27.65 22.18
C VAL A 460 45.64 29.09 22.71
N ASP A 461 46.78 29.78 22.90
CA ASP A 461 46.86 31.12 23.49
C ASP A 461 46.14 32.16 22.58
N ALA A 462 46.32 32.05 21.26
CA ALA A 462 45.74 32.97 20.32
C ALA A 462 44.20 32.81 20.23
N VAL A 463 43.67 31.57 20.24
CA VAL A 463 42.23 31.34 20.23
C VAL A 463 41.59 31.83 21.53
N GLU A 464 42.24 31.63 22.68
CA GLU A 464 41.76 32.17 23.97
C GLU A 464 41.77 33.71 24.01
N ALA A 465 42.77 34.36 23.40
CA ALA A 465 42.81 35.82 23.27
C ALA A 465 41.64 36.34 22.40
N VAL A 466 41.42 35.70 21.22
CA VAL A 466 40.29 36.01 20.33
C VAL A 466 38.95 35.75 21.03
N GLN A 467 38.83 34.67 21.80
CA GLN A 467 37.58 34.39 22.56
C GLN A 467 37.23 35.51 23.52
N ARG A 468 38.25 36.02 24.27
CA ARG A 468 38.08 37.15 25.22
C ARG A 468 37.73 38.44 24.51
N GLU A 469 38.39 38.76 23.39
CA GLU A 469 38.10 39.93 22.58
C GLU A 469 36.69 39.91 22.00
N LEU A 470 36.29 38.80 21.40
CA LEU A 470 34.95 38.65 20.84
C LEU A 470 33.85 38.71 21.91
N ALA A 471 34.08 38.11 23.07
CA ALA A 471 33.17 38.18 24.21
C ALA A 471 32.94 39.63 24.69
N GLU A 472 33.98 40.46 24.74
CA GLU A 472 33.87 41.86 25.12
C GLU A 472 33.27 42.72 23.99
N ALA A 473 33.74 42.56 22.74
CA ALA A 473 33.28 43.35 21.59
C ALA A 473 31.79 43.17 21.28
N PHE A 474 31.29 41.96 21.46
CA PHE A 474 29.89 41.61 21.18
C PHE A 474 29.06 41.34 22.42
N ARG A 475 29.46 41.82 23.59
CA ARG A 475 28.82 41.60 24.90
C ARG A 475 27.31 41.92 24.88
N GLN A 476 26.90 42.93 24.14
CA GLN A 476 25.47 43.36 24.04
C GLN A 476 24.66 42.58 22.96
N ARG A 477 25.30 41.77 22.12
CA ARG A 477 24.68 41.12 20.98
C ARG A 477 24.43 39.61 21.19
N ASN A 478 24.55 39.12 22.43
CA ASN A 478 24.36 37.71 22.80
C ASN A 478 25.16 36.73 21.89
N ILE A 479 26.46 37.05 21.68
CA ILE A 479 27.38 36.19 20.92
C ILE A 479 27.44 34.77 21.53
N PHE A 480 27.41 33.75 20.69
CA PHE A 480 27.66 32.39 21.11
C PHE A 480 29.13 32.02 20.89
N LEU A 481 29.78 31.57 21.95
CA LEU A 481 31.20 31.16 21.94
C LEU A 481 31.28 29.76 22.60
N HIS A 482 31.76 28.78 21.85
CA HIS A 482 31.93 27.40 22.35
C HIS A 482 33.29 26.85 21.90
N VAL A 483 34.13 26.48 22.83
CA VAL A 483 35.43 25.81 22.56
C VAL A 483 35.16 24.33 22.29
N LEU A 484 35.59 23.88 21.12
CA LEU A 484 35.47 22.47 20.78
C LEU A 484 36.48 21.62 21.56
N ASN A 485 36.05 20.45 21.98
CA ASN A 485 36.93 19.51 22.67
C ASN A 485 37.76 18.69 21.65
N VAL A 486 38.70 19.38 20.99
CA VAL A 486 39.62 18.80 20.00
C VAL A 486 41.03 19.19 20.31
N PRO A 487 42.05 18.31 20.13
CA PRO A 487 43.43 18.57 20.51
C PRO A 487 44.25 19.27 19.41
N VAL A 488 43.68 19.45 18.22
CA VAL A 488 44.39 19.88 17.00
C VAL A 488 43.68 21.10 16.38
N ALA A 489 44.43 22.03 15.82
CA ALA A 489 43.95 23.15 15.03
C ALA A 489 43.68 22.73 13.58
N TYR A 490 42.55 22.02 13.35
CA TYR A 490 42.16 21.56 12.00
C TYR A 490 41.89 22.76 11.09
N HIS A 491 42.06 22.54 9.75
CA HIS A 491 41.82 23.53 8.71
C HIS A 491 42.55 24.86 8.94
N SER A 492 43.81 24.75 9.34
CA SER A 492 44.67 25.91 9.66
C SER A 492 46.09 25.70 9.10
N PRO A 493 46.97 26.71 9.13
CA PRO A 493 48.40 26.55 8.75
C PRO A 493 49.14 25.45 9.52
N SER A 494 48.64 25.02 10.69
CA SER A 494 49.24 23.88 11.41
C SER A 494 49.19 22.56 10.61
N MET A 495 48.35 22.48 9.59
CA MET A 495 48.28 21.29 8.71
C MET A 495 49.35 21.29 7.62
N ASP A 496 49.99 22.42 7.31
CA ASP A 496 50.95 22.53 6.20
C ASP A 496 52.11 21.51 6.29
N THR A 497 52.48 21.13 7.48
CA THR A 497 53.61 20.16 7.75
C THR A 497 53.27 18.72 7.32
N ILE A 498 52.03 18.38 7.15
CA ILE A 498 51.57 17.01 6.85
C ILE A 498 51.06 16.82 5.42
N LEU A 499 50.83 17.92 4.67
CA LEU A 499 50.14 17.85 3.39
C LEU A 499 50.89 17.05 2.33
N GLY A 500 52.21 17.18 2.23
CA GLY A 500 53.03 16.43 1.26
C GLY A 500 53.01 14.93 1.53
N GLU A 501 53.18 14.52 2.81
CA GLU A 501 53.10 13.10 3.19
C GLU A 501 51.68 12.56 2.96
N LEU A 502 50.63 13.37 3.23
CA LEU A 502 49.26 12.95 3.01
C LEU A 502 48.96 12.73 1.51
N GLU A 503 49.36 13.67 0.64
CA GLU A 503 49.23 13.56 -0.80
C GLU A 503 49.95 12.30 -1.33
N GLU A 504 51.20 12.06 -0.95
CA GLU A 504 51.97 10.86 -1.36
C GLU A 504 51.30 9.55 -0.93
N LYS A 505 50.82 9.46 0.34
CA LYS A 505 50.20 8.25 0.88
C LYS A 505 48.83 7.95 0.25
N LEU A 506 48.13 8.96 -0.29
CA LEU A 506 46.83 8.80 -0.90
C LEU A 506 46.86 8.56 -2.42
N GLU A 507 48.04 8.57 -3.03
CA GLU A 507 48.16 8.22 -4.47
C GLU A 507 48.73 6.79 -4.64
N PRO A 508 48.10 6.05 -5.60
CA PRO A 508 46.89 6.31 -6.32
C PRO A 508 45.66 5.90 -5.51
N LEU A 509 44.53 6.64 -5.69
CA LEU A 509 43.18 6.21 -5.34
C LEU A 509 42.45 5.76 -6.60
N GLU A 510 41.57 4.78 -6.47
CA GLU A 510 40.83 4.27 -7.61
C GLU A 510 39.70 5.23 -8.01
N LYS A 511 39.70 5.64 -9.28
CA LYS A 511 38.62 6.48 -9.81
C LYS A 511 37.33 5.66 -9.91
N GLN A 512 36.27 6.07 -9.20
CA GLN A 512 34.94 5.47 -9.21
C GLN A 512 33.92 6.42 -9.85
N LYS A 513 32.89 5.85 -10.49
CA LYS A 513 31.77 6.62 -11.03
C LYS A 513 30.71 6.78 -9.94
N GLY A 514 30.49 8.01 -9.50
CA GLY A 514 29.46 8.32 -8.51
C GLY A 514 28.03 8.05 -9.00
N GLU A 515 27.18 7.57 -8.12
CA GLU A 515 25.74 7.36 -8.36
C GLU A 515 24.88 8.53 -7.87
N ILE A 516 25.40 9.29 -6.90
CA ILE A 516 24.72 10.36 -6.18
C ILE A 516 25.60 11.61 -6.26
N GLU A 517 25.02 12.79 -6.47
CA GLU A 517 25.77 14.03 -6.51
C GLU A 517 26.40 14.35 -5.14
N VAL A 518 27.67 14.67 -5.09
CA VAL A 518 28.34 15.18 -3.89
C VAL A 518 28.67 16.65 -4.07
N ILE A 519 28.25 17.47 -3.10
CA ILE A 519 28.65 18.86 -3.03
C ILE A 519 29.83 18.93 -2.07
N SER A 520 31.01 19.26 -2.62
CA SER A 520 32.23 19.35 -1.83
C SER A 520 32.23 20.59 -0.95
N THR A 521 32.64 20.45 0.29
CA THR A 521 32.85 21.57 1.22
C THR A 521 34.24 22.22 1.07
N LEU A 522 35.11 21.68 0.20
CA LEU A 522 36.33 22.38 -0.22
C LEU A 522 35.99 23.55 -1.17
N THR A 523 35.07 23.34 -2.11
CA THR A 523 34.75 24.33 -3.15
C THR A 523 33.37 24.98 -2.99
N GLY A 524 32.48 24.39 -2.22
CA GLY A 524 31.06 24.75 -2.13
C GLY A 524 30.23 24.34 -3.38
N LEU A 525 30.80 23.57 -4.32
CA LEU A 525 30.21 23.18 -5.61
C LEU A 525 30.14 21.65 -5.74
N ALA A 526 29.41 21.20 -6.76
CA ALA A 526 29.34 19.77 -7.11
C ALA A 526 30.75 19.27 -7.47
N ALA A 527 31.18 18.20 -6.84
CA ALA A 527 32.46 17.56 -7.07
C ALA A 527 32.42 16.65 -8.30
N SER A 528 33.57 16.47 -8.94
CA SER A 528 33.77 15.55 -10.06
C SER A 528 34.39 14.22 -9.60
N GLU A 529 34.25 13.19 -10.44
CA GLU A 529 34.90 11.88 -10.24
C GLU A 529 36.42 11.99 -10.10
N ASN A 530 37.03 12.98 -10.76
CA ASN A 530 38.49 13.18 -10.71
C ASN A 530 39.00 13.82 -9.41
N ASP A 531 38.14 14.53 -8.69
CA ASP A 531 38.52 15.22 -7.45
C ASP A 531 38.85 14.21 -6.36
N PHE A 532 37.92 13.26 -6.11
CA PHE A 532 38.09 12.28 -5.04
C PHE A 532 39.17 11.21 -5.31
N ALA A 533 39.57 11.02 -6.56
CA ALA A 533 40.62 10.10 -6.94
C ALA A 533 42.06 10.62 -6.75
N ARG A 534 42.23 11.88 -6.27
CA ARG A 534 43.55 12.55 -6.14
C ARG A 534 43.92 12.78 -4.70
N GLY A 535 45.15 12.36 -4.30
CA GLY A 535 45.73 12.68 -2.98
C GLY A 535 45.75 14.17 -2.71
N LYS A 536 46.06 14.98 -3.74
CA LYS A 536 46.09 16.44 -3.68
C LYS A 536 44.75 17.05 -3.23
N PHE A 537 43.62 16.50 -3.71
CA PHE A 537 42.30 16.98 -3.27
C PHE A 537 42.13 16.81 -1.76
N TRP A 538 42.48 15.66 -1.22
CA TRP A 538 42.35 15.35 0.20
C TRP A 538 43.35 16.16 1.07
N ALA A 539 44.54 16.43 0.54
CA ALA A 539 45.51 17.35 1.19
C ALA A 539 44.93 18.76 1.28
N GLN A 540 44.45 19.33 0.17
CA GLN A 540 43.78 20.64 0.17
C GLN A 540 42.57 20.67 1.07
N HIS A 541 41.73 19.65 1.01
CA HIS A 541 40.53 19.50 1.86
C HIS A 541 40.88 19.46 3.35
N THR A 542 42.03 18.92 3.72
CA THR A 542 42.52 18.90 5.10
C THR A 542 42.97 20.25 5.59
N ARG A 543 43.47 21.12 4.68
CA ARG A 543 44.06 22.42 4.95
C ARG A 543 43.08 23.62 4.88
N GLU A 544 42.30 23.66 3.81
CA GLU A 544 41.43 24.76 3.45
C GLU A 544 40.21 24.86 4.34
N PRO A 545 39.59 26.06 4.49
CA PRO A 545 38.33 26.22 5.23
C PRO A 545 37.17 25.37 4.66
N VAL A 546 36.32 24.90 5.54
CA VAL A 546 35.10 24.17 5.15
C VAL A 546 34.05 25.17 4.68
N ALA A 547 33.73 25.19 3.39
CA ALA A 547 32.75 26.09 2.76
C ALA A 547 31.31 25.54 2.91
N PHE A 548 30.88 25.19 4.15
CA PHE A 548 29.62 24.51 4.43
C PHE A 548 28.39 25.34 4.04
N THR A 549 28.38 26.63 4.35
CA THR A 549 27.29 27.54 3.96
C THR A 549 27.00 27.48 2.47
N GLN A 550 28.05 27.60 1.65
CA GLN A 550 27.93 27.58 0.19
C GLN A 550 27.50 26.17 -0.30
N ALA A 551 28.04 25.09 0.28
CA ALA A 551 27.70 23.74 -0.07
C ALA A 551 26.20 23.42 0.19
N ILE A 552 25.64 23.88 1.32
CA ILE A 552 24.23 23.72 1.65
C ILE A 552 23.33 24.54 0.70
N GLN A 553 23.73 25.75 0.33
CA GLN A 553 23.01 26.56 -0.66
C GLN A 553 23.01 25.85 -2.04
N THR A 554 24.16 25.32 -2.45
CA THR A 554 24.29 24.57 -3.72
C THR A 554 23.45 23.30 -3.67
N ALA A 555 23.46 22.56 -2.55
CA ALA A 555 22.65 21.34 -2.39
C ALA A 555 21.14 21.61 -2.45
N ALA A 556 20.69 22.80 -2.07
CA ALA A 556 19.29 23.19 -2.14
C ALA A 556 18.87 23.78 -3.51
N ARG A 557 19.83 24.30 -4.28
CA ARG A 557 19.57 25.02 -5.53
C ARG A 557 18.91 24.12 -6.58
N GLY A 558 17.79 24.60 -7.14
CA GLY A 558 17.06 23.89 -8.21
C GLY A 558 16.31 22.64 -7.76
N ARG A 559 16.20 22.37 -6.46
CA ARG A 559 15.47 21.26 -5.90
C ARG A 559 14.23 21.73 -5.16
N GLU A 560 13.10 21.13 -5.45
CA GLU A 560 11.86 21.37 -4.72
C GLU A 560 11.69 20.38 -3.56
N ASN A 561 11.05 20.81 -2.46
CA ASN A 561 10.76 19.98 -1.29
C ASN A 561 11.99 19.24 -0.71
N VAL A 562 13.13 19.93 -0.63
CA VAL A 562 14.36 19.36 -0.08
C VAL A 562 14.21 19.07 1.41
N VAL A 563 14.64 17.87 1.80
CA VAL A 563 14.70 17.42 3.19
C VAL A 563 16.13 16.98 3.49
N PHE A 564 16.74 17.61 4.49
CA PHE A 564 18.08 17.25 4.93
C PHE A 564 18.03 16.18 6.01
N VAL A 565 18.88 15.17 5.87
CA VAL A 565 19.06 14.11 6.85
C VAL A 565 20.50 14.16 7.35
N GLU A 566 20.67 14.60 8.59
CA GLU A 566 21.99 14.68 9.22
C GLU A 566 22.41 13.29 9.71
N ILE A 567 23.49 12.77 9.12
CA ILE A 567 24.12 11.49 9.48
C ILE A 567 25.20 11.80 10.53
N SER A 568 24.81 11.72 11.79
CA SER A 568 25.59 12.20 12.92
C SER A 568 25.15 11.50 14.21
N PRO A 569 26.04 11.31 15.22
CA PRO A 569 25.66 10.81 16.54
C PRO A 569 24.73 11.74 17.33
N HIS A 570 24.68 13.02 16.98
CA HIS A 570 23.78 14.02 17.56
C HIS A 570 23.59 15.21 16.62
N ARG A 571 22.75 16.17 17.00
CA ARG A 571 22.37 17.34 16.18
C ARG A 571 23.47 18.39 16.16
N ALA A 572 24.43 18.26 15.24
CA ALA A 572 25.56 19.19 15.11
C ALA A 572 25.32 20.32 14.08
N LEU A 573 24.69 19.97 12.93
CA LEU A 573 24.62 20.87 11.77
C LEU A 573 23.21 21.42 11.50
N GLN A 574 22.16 20.94 12.18
CA GLN A 574 20.77 21.37 11.94
C GLN A 574 20.58 22.87 12.06
N ARG A 575 21.21 23.50 13.06
CA ARG A 575 21.11 24.91 13.28
C ARG A 575 21.71 25.68 12.10
N SER A 576 22.91 25.31 11.68
CA SER A 576 23.63 25.95 10.57
C SER A 576 22.85 25.83 9.24
N ILE A 577 22.24 24.67 8.97
CA ILE A 577 21.39 24.49 7.78
C ILE A 577 20.18 25.44 7.83
N LYS A 578 19.50 25.54 8.99
CA LYS A 578 18.33 26.42 9.15
C LYS A 578 18.67 27.90 9.13
N GLU A 579 19.86 28.29 9.62
CA GLU A 579 20.35 29.65 9.52
C GLU A 579 20.69 30.02 8.06
N THR A 580 21.17 29.04 7.27
CA THR A 580 21.54 29.24 5.86
C THR A 580 20.33 29.31 4.93
N LEU A 581 19.36 28.42 5.10
CA LEU A 581 18.24 28.25 4.17
C LEU A 581 16.88 28.74 4.71
N GLY A 582 16.85 29.16 5.97
CA GLY A 582 15.64 29.64 6.64
C GLY A 582 15.05 28.65 7.63
N LYS A 583 14.32 29.15 8.64
CA LYS A 583 13.75 28.35 9.76
C LYS A 583 12.77 27.27 9.31
N GLY A 584 12.12 27.42 8.15
CA GLY A 584 11.17 26.46 7.57
C GLY A 584 11.81 25.21 6.96
N THR A 585 13.17 25.17 6.85
CA THR A 585 13.90 24.04 6.27
C THR A 585 13.74 22.79 7.13
N LYS A 586 13.33 21.67 6.49
CA LYS A 586 13.18 20.38 7.15
C LYS A 586 14.54 19.70 7.29
N VAL A 587 14.99 19.52 8.51
CA VAL A 587 16.25 18.85 8.85
C VAL A 587 15.95 17.82 9.94
N PHE A 588 16.28 16.56 9.69
CA PHE A 588 16.13 15.46 10.65
C PHE A 588 17.49 14.87 11.00
N SER A 589 17.65 14.43 12.25
CA SER A 589 18.83 13.67 12.67
C SER A 589 18.62 12.18 12.45
N SER A 590 19.69 11.46 12.10
CA SER A 590 19.68 10.00 12.03
C SER A 590 19.78 9.37 13.41
N LEU A 591 20.60 9.94 14.28
CA LEU A 591 20.81 9.46 15.65
C LEU A 591 20.78 10.61 16.66
N GLN A 592 20.62 10.25 17.93
CA GLN A 592 20.85 11.09 19.09
C GLN A 592 21.41 10.20 20.20
N THR A 593 22.54 10.55 20.77
CA THR A 593 23.11 9.83 21.93
C THR A 593 22.06 9.60 23.01
N ASP A 594 22.04 8.43 23.61
CA ASP A 594 21.04 7.92 24.59
C ASP A 594 19.61 7.72 24.05
N ALA A 595 19.35 7.97 22.76
CA ALA A 595 18.06 7.81 22.12
C ALA A 595 18.16 7.38 20.64
N GLU A 596 19.19 6.61 20.28
CA GLU A 596 19.56 6.29 18.89
C GLU A 596 18.40 5.61 18.13
N TYR A 597 17.84 4.56 18.73
CA TYR A 597 16.73 3.80 18.12
C TYR A 597 15.47 4.67 17.97
N GLN A 598 15.14 5.45 19.00
CA GLN A 598 13.99 6.37 18.96
C GLN A 598 14.18 7.41 17.85
N THR A 599 15.38 7.99 17.74
CA THR A 599 15.68 9.02 16.74
C THR A 599 15.63 8.43 15.33
N LEU A 600 16.26 7.26 15.13
CA LEU A 600 16.28 6.58 13.84
C LEU A 600 14.86 6.19 13.36
N PHE A 601 14.04 5.64 14.24
CA PHE A 601 12.66 5.28 13.89
C PHE A 601 11.78 6.52 13.68
N SER A 602 11.99 7.57 14.46
CA SER A 602 11.33 8.87 14.26
C SER A 602 11.71 9.49 12.92
N LEU A 603 12.97 9.36 12.48
CA LEU A 603 13.39 9.78 11.14
C LEU A 603 12.59 9.03 10.05
N VAL A 604 12.54 7.69 10.13
CA VAL A 604 11.80 6.88 9.16
C VAL A 604 10.31 7.24 9.15
N GLY A 605 9.71 7.43 10.33
CA GLY A 605 8.32 7.84 10.49
C GLY A 605 8.04 9.22 9.90
N ASN A 606 8.90 10.21 10.18
CA ASN A 606 8.79 11.57 9.62
C ASN A 606 8.91 11.57 8.10
N LEU A 607 9.84 10.80 7.54
CA LEU A 607 9.98 10.66 6.09
C LEU A 607 8.74 10.01 5.46
N PHE A 608 8.17 8.99 6.12
CA PHE A 608 6.91 8.38 5.69
C PHE A 608 5.75 9.39 5.69
N GLU A 609 5.60 10.22 6.72
CA GLU A 609 4.59 11.28 6.80
C GLU A 609 4.79 12.36 5.72
N LEU A 610 6.03 12.58 5.25
CA LEU A 610 6.34 13.47 4.14
C LEU A 610 6.06 12.88 2.75
N GLY A 611 5.63 11.62 2.68
CA GLY A 611 5.31 10.94 1.43
C GLY A 611 6.35 9.94 0.94
N PHE A 612 7.48 9.83 1.61
CA PHE A 612 8.50 8.84 1.27
C PHE A 612 8.00 7.41 1.57
N ASN A 613 8.32 6.45 0.71
CA ASN A 613 7.95 5.04 0.91
C ASN A 613 9.20 4.20 1.18
N PRO A 614 9.53 3.93 2.45
CA PRO A 614 10.59 2.97 2.77
C PRO A 614 10.30 1.58 2.20
N ASN A 615 11.35 0.82 1.97
CA ASN A 615 11.21 -0.61 1.67
C ASN A 615 10.90 -1.38 2.97
N TRP A 616 9.62 -1.49 3.28
CA TRP A 616 9.16 -2.14 4.51
C TRP A 616 9.58 -3.61 4.63
N GLN A 617 9.75 -4.32 3.53
CA GLN A 617 10.24 -5.71 3.55
C GLN A 617 11.69 -5.77 4.03
N HIS A 618 12.54 -4.83 3.59
CA HIS A 618 13.92 -4.72 4.07
C HIS A 618 13.99 -4.19 5.50
N PHE A 619 13.09 -3.26 5.88
CA PHE A 619 13.00 -2.73 7.24
C PHE A 619 12.69 -3.81 8.28
N TYR A 620 11.86 -4.80 7.92
CA TYR A 620 11.48 -5.94 8.76
C TYR A 620 12.24 -7.23 8.42
N ASN A 621 13.29 -7.18 7.57
CA ASN A 621 14.08 -8.37 7.26
C ASN A 621 14.73 -8.94 8.53
N GLY A 622 14.50 -10.22 8.83
CA GLY A 622 14.90 -10.88 10.08
C GLY A 622 13.95 -10.66 11.28
N TYR A 623 12.93 -9.79 11.12
CA TYR A 623 11.94 -9.45 12.17
C TYR A 623 10.49 -9.71 11.72
N GLN A 624 10.31 -10.54 10.70
CA GLN A 624 8.98 -10.86 10.20
C GLN A 624 8.14 -11.46 11.32
N SER A 625 6.96 -10.88 11.52
CA SER A 625 6.00 -11.33 12.51
C SER A 625 4.79 -11.94 11.85
N VAL A 626 4.02 -12.74 12.59
CA VAL A 626 2.75 -13.28 12.09
C VAL A 626 1.79 -12.11 11.84
N PRO A 627 1.27 -11.94 10.61
CA PRO A 627 0.30 -10.88 10.34
C PRO A 627 -0.95 -11.04 11.20
N VAL A 628 -1.45 -9.93 11.73
CA VAL A 628 -2.68 -9.88 12.52
C VAL A 628 -3.78 -9.16 11.77
N ALA A 629 -5.04 -9.47 12.13
CA ALA A 629 -6.17 -8.72 11.62
C ALA A 629 -6.14 -7.29 12.21
N ILE A 630 -5.95 -6.30 11.37
CA ILE A 630 -6.07 -4.88 11.70
C ILE A 630 -7.31 -4.29 11.04
N PRO A 631 -7.82 -3.13 11.48
CA PRO A 631 -9.00 -2.50 10.91
C PRO A 631 -8.97 -2.47 9.39
N ARG A 632 -10.12 -2.67 8.77
CA ARG A 632 -10.26 -2.50 7.33
C ARG A 632 -10.12 -1.03 6.98
N TYR A 633 -9.79 -0.74 5.73
CA TYR A 633 -9.73 0.63 5.24
C TYR A 633 -11.08 1.34 5.46
N GLN A 634 -11.03 2.49 6.12
CA GLN A 634 -12.21 3.31 6.38
C GLN A 634 -12.44 4.26 5.22
N PHE A 635 -13.42 3.93 4.37
CA PHE A 635 -13.77 4.76 3.22
C PHE A 635 -14.52 6.02 3.67
N ASP A 636 -14.12 7.17 3.16
CA ASP A 636 -14.88 8.41 3.23
C ASP A 636 -16.07 8.28 2.27
N ARG A 637 -17.18 7.72 2.77
CA ARG A 637 -18.38 7.45 1.98
C ARG A 637 -19.10 8.73 1.65
N GLN A 638 -19.19 9.04 0.37
CA GLN A 638 -20.04 10.11 -0.15
C GLN A 638 -21.27 9.48 -0.82
N LYS A 639 -22.45 10.04 -0.53
CA LYS A 639 -23.65 9.72 -1.34
C LYS A 639 -23.47 10.38 -2.71
N LEU A 640 -23.02 9.63 -3.68
CA LEU A 640 -23.09 10.03 -5.07
C LEU A 640 -24.55 9.74 -5.52
N MET A 641 -25.41 10.74 -5.45
CA MET A 641 -26.65 10.73 -6.21
C MET A 641 -26.25 10.94 -7.67
N ALA A 642 -26.34 9.91 -8.49
CA ALA A 642 -26.42 10.11 -9.92
C ALA A 642 -27.78 10.81 -10.18
N CYS A 643 -27.78 12.12 -10.09
CA CYS A 643 -28.80 12.88 -10.75
C CYS A 643 -28.52 12.73 -12.24
N LEU A 644 -29.17 11.77 -12.87
CA LEU A 644 -29.41 11.83 -14.30
C LEU A 644 -30.32 13.07 -14.49
N ASP A 645 -29.72 14.23 -14.76
CA ASP A 645 -30.42 15.43 -15.16
C ASP A 645 -30.99 15.26 -16.58
N ILE A 646 -31.76 14.19 -16.79
CA ILE A 646 -32.51 13.91 -18.01
C ILE A 646 -33.58 14.96 -18.20
N HIS A 647 -34.07 15.56 -17.12
CA HIS A 647 -35.09 16.63 -17.17
C HIS A 647 -34.56 18.00 -17.65
N GLN A 648 -33.26 18.34 -17.44
CA GLN A 648 -32.78 19.64 -17.91
C GLN A 648 -32.57 19.68 -19.42
N GLN A 649 -32.20 18.60 -20.07
CA GLN A 649 -32.07 18.56 -21.54
C GLN A 649 -33.42 18.50 -22.26
N ALA A 650 -34.44 17.89 -21.67
CA ALA A 650 -35.81 17.87 -22.22
C ALA A 650 -36.47 19.24 -22.08
N ASN A 651 -36.28 19.97 -20.99
CA ASN A 651 -36.81 21.31 -20.78
C ASN A 651 -36.22 22.38 -21.69
N GLN A 652 -34.99 22.23 -22.16
CA GLN A 652 -34.40 23.16 -23.14
C GLN A 652 -34.96 23.04 -24.54
N ARG A 653 -35.73 21.98 -24.88
CA ARG A 653 -36.34 21.77 -26.19
C ARG A 653 -37.86 22.03 -26.24
N GLY A 654 -38.43 22.54 -25.14
CA GLY A 654 -39.83 23.01 -25.13
C GLY A 654 -40.92 21.92 -25.29
N VAL A 655 -40.59 20.62 -25.12
CA VAL A 655 -41.52 19.49 -25.25
C VAL A 655 -41.64 18.80 -23.89
N SER A 656 -42.86 18.72 -23.36
CA SER A 656 -43.16 17.98 -22.13
C SER A 656 -42.88 16.47 -22.33
N ALA A 657 -41.75 16.00 -21.87
CA ALA A 657 -41.41 14.57 -21.93
C ALA A 657 -42.10 13.83 -20.77
N SER A 658 -42.98 12.89 -21.08
CA SER A 658 -43.62 12.00 -20.11
C SER A 658 -42.74 10.80 -19.72
N HIS A 659 -41.64 10.56 -20.43
CA HIS A 659 -40.68 9.48 -20.21
C HIS A 659 -39.26 9.92 -20.59
N PRO A 660 -38.21 9.47 -19.86
CA PRO A 660 -36.84 9.94 -20.06
C PRO A 660 -36.19 9.58 -21.41
N LEU A 661 -36.67 8.51 -22.06
CA LEU A 661 -36.05 8.01 -23.32
C LEU A 661 -36.72 8.54 -24.57
N ILE A 662 -37.99 9.00 -24.46
CA ILE A 662 -38.80 9.40 -25.63
C ILE A 662 -39.28 10.85 -25.55
N TYR A 663 -39.40 11.48 -26.69
CA TYR A 663 -39.98 12.81 -26.84
C TYR A 663 -41.04 12.81 -27.99
N GLY A 664 -42.10 13.56 -27.84
CA GLY A 664 -43.14 13.67 -28.86
C GLY A 664 -42.61 14.40 -30.10
N LEU A 665 -42.88 13.85 -31.28
CA LEU A 665 -42.54 14.47 -32.57
C LEU A 665 -43.69 15.28 -33.13
N LYS A 666 -44.95 14.93 -32.72
CA LYS A 666 -46.19 15.62 -33.13
C LYS A 666 -47.09 15.84 -31.93
N SER A 667 -47.94 16.84 -32.03
CA SER A 667 -48.92 17.23 -31.00
C SER A 667 -50.02 16.21 -30.75
N ASP A 668 -50.18 15.23 -31.62
CA ASP A 668 -51.23 14.18 -31.55
C ASP A 668 -50.84 12.97 -30.68
N ASN A 669 -49.62 12.95 -30.17
CA ASN A 669 -49.03 11.87 -29.35
C ASN A 669 -49.04 10.46 -30.01
N VAL A 670 -48.96 10.40 -31.35
CA VAL A 670 -48.89 9.12 -32.11
C VAL A 670 -47.50 8.89 -32.71
N GLU A 671 -46.60 9.87 -32.67
CA GLU A 671 -45.22 9.76 -33.10
C GLU A 671 -44.26 10.27 -32.05
N PHE A 672 -43.24 9.42 -31.74
CA PHE A 672 -42.20 9.72 -30.74
C PHE A 672 -40.83 9.53 -31.35
N GLY A 673 -39.83 10.23 -30.79
CA GLY A 673 -38.45 10.08 -31.10
C GLY A 673 -37.68 9.58 -29.88
N CYS A 674 -36.62 8.80 -30.12
CA CYS A 674 -35.62 8.44 -29.11
C CYS A 674 -34.21 8.73 -29.66
N LEU A 675 -33.46 9.61 -29.01
CA LEU A 675 -32.10 9.92 -29.38
C LEU A 675 -31.15 8.90 -28.72
N VAL A 676 -30.44 8.14 -29.54
CA VAL A 676 -29.43 7.17 -29.12
C VAL A 676 -28.06 7.72 -29.46
N SER A 677 -27.22 7.95 -28.45
CA SER A 677 -25.85 8.42 -28.59
C SER A 677 -25.01 7.96 -27.40
N GLN A 678 -23.68 8.10 -27.52
CA GLN A 678 -22.76 7.82 -26.38
C GLN A 678 -23.03 8.74 -25.18
N ASP A 679 -23.57 9.94 -25.42
CA ASP A 679 -23.88 10.91 -24.36
C ASP A 679 -25.24 10.64 -23.70
N THR A 680 -26.26 10.17 -24.45
CA THR A 680 -27.63 9.98 -23.94
C THR A 680 -27.90 8.56 -23.45
N THR A 681 -27.27 7.56 -24.07
CA THR A 681 -27.52 6.13 -23.79
C THR A 681 -26.19 5.33 -23.83
N PRO A 682 -25.18 5.73 -23.03
CA PRO A 682 -23.83 5.10 -23.08
C PRO A 682 -23.86 3.59 -22.85
N TYR A 683 -24.75 3.10 -22.01
CA TYR A 683 -24.91 1.68 -21.67
C TYR A 683 -25.28 0.81 -22.89
N LEU A 684 -25.89 1.34 -23.93
CA LEU A 684 -26.21 0.57 -25.15
C LEU A 684 -24.96 0.25 -25.96
N TYR A 685 -23.92 1.10 -25.87
CA TYR A 685 -22.65 0.90 -26.57
C TYR A 685 -21.75 -0.16 -25.92
N GLU A 686 -22.10 -0.59 -24.72
CA GLU A 686 -21.46 -1.71 -24.05
C GLU A 686 -22.05 -3.06 -24.44
N HIS A 687 -23.28 -3.08 -24.98
CA HIS A 687 -23.94 -4.28 -25.51
C HIS A 687 -23.42 -4.64 -26.89
N LYS A 688 -22.36 -5.49 -26.93
CA LYS A 688 -21.64 -5.85 -28.17
C LYS A 688 -21.81 -7.32 -28.51
N ASN A 689 -22.02 -7.58 -29.80
CA ASN A 689 -21.89 -8.92 -30.38
C ASN A 689 -20.74 -8.90 -31.40
N SER A 690 -19.73 -9.75 -31.22
CA SER A 690 -18.52 -9.82 -32.08
C SER A 690 -17.83 -8.45 -32.27
N GLY A 691 -17.81 -7.61 -31.21
CA GLY A 691 -17.21 -6.27 -31.22
C GLY A 691 -18.10 -5.16 -31.77
N VAL A 692 -19.28 -5.47 -32.33
CA VAL A 692 -20.25 -4.50 -32.87
C VAL A 692 -21.29 -4.20 -31.82
N ALA A 693 -21.49 -2.91 -31.49
CA ALA A 693 -22.50 -2.46 -30.57
C ALA A 693 -23.89 -2.51 -31.23
N LEU A 694 -24.85 -3.14 -30.56
CA LEU A 694 -26.21 -3.38 -31.04
C LEU A 694 -27.24 -2.93 -29.99
N VAL A 695 -28.39 -2.40 -30.47
CA VAL A 695 -29.49 -2.12 -29.58
C VAL A 695 -30.14 -3.43 -29.10
N PRO A 696 -30.21 -3.67 -27.78
CA PRO A 696 -30.80 -4.91 -27.24
C PRO A 696 -32.33 -4.93 -27.42
N GLY A 697 -32.92 -6.11 -27.57
CA GLY A 697 -34.35 -6.29 -27.71
C GLY A 697 -35.19 -5.69 -26.58
N ALA A 698 -34.67 -5.73 -25.34
CA ALA A 698 -35.30 -5.11 -24.18
C ALA A 698 -35.47 -3.59 -24.32
N PHE A 699 -34.62 -2.91 -25.06
CA PHE A 699 -34.72 -1.48 -25.28
C PHE A 699 -35.93 -1.14 -26.19
N TYR A 700 -36.23 -1.95 -27.20
CA TYR A 700 -37.42 -1.79 -28.02
C TYR A 700 -38.71 -2.07 -27.25
N VAL A 701 -38.68 -3.02 -26.30
CA VAL A 701 -39.78 -3.28 -25.36
C VAL A 701 -40.09 -2.00 -24.56
N GLU A 702 -39.02 -1.40 -24.00
CA GLU A 702 -39.18 -0.14 -23.23
C GLU A 702 -39.70 1.01 -24.09
N LEU A 703 -39.19 1.21 -25.30
CA LEU A 703 -39.64 2.25 -26.21
C LEU A 703 -41.13 2.07 -26.59
N GLY A 704 -41.53 0.83 -26.89
CA GLY A 704 -42.94 0.53 -27.24
C GLY A 704 -43.89 0.79 -26.07
N LEU A 705 -43.58 0.28 -24.90
CA LEU A 705 -44.39 0.47 -23.68
C LEU A 705 -44.43 1.95 -23.29
N ALA A 706 -43.27 2.63 -23.23
CA ALA A 706 -43.22 4.05 -22.87
C ALA A 706 -44.07 4.93 -23.81
N SER A 707 -44.02 4.68 -25.13
CA SER A 707 -44.77 5.44 -26.12
C SER A 707 -46.29 5.23 -25.98
N VAL A 708 -46.70 3.97 -25.82
CA VAL A 708 -48.11 3.61 -25.63
C VAL A 708 -48.67 4.16 -24.32
N MET A 709 -47.90 4.09 -23.22
CA MET A 709 -48.30 4.65 -21.93
C MET A 709 -48.34 6.18 -21.94
N SER A 710 -47.44 6.82 -22.67
CA SER A 710 -47.44 8.29 -22.84
C SER A 710 -48.62 8.81 -23.68
N SER A 711 -49.09 8.01 -24.62
CA SER A 711 -50.24 8.36 -25.48
C SER A 711 -51.61 8.07 -24.82
N SER A 712 -51.67 7.24 -23.77
CA SER A 712 -52.89 6.75 -23.16
C SER A 712 -53.55 7.80 -22.24
N ARG A 713 -54.81 8.07 -22.45
CA ARG A 713 -55.67 8.85 -21.52
C ARG A 713 -57.02 8.11 -21.33
N PRO A 714 -57.43 7.68 -20.12
CA PRO A 714 -56.70 7.82 -18.84
C PRO A 714 -55.44 6.97 -18.78
N LYS A 715 -54.52 7.25 -17.81
CA LYS A 715 -53.30 6.44 -17.57
C LYS A 715 -53.71 5.03 -17.16
N VAL A 716 -53.24 4.02 -17.87
CA VAL A 716 -53.45 2.59 -17.58
C VAL A 716 -52.27 2.03 -16.78
N PRO A 717 -52.46 1.27 -15.69
CA PRO A 717 -51.39 0.64 -14.98
C PRO A 717 -50.63 -0.35 -15.85
N LEU A 718 -49.30 -0.38 -15.78
CA LEU A 718 -48.46 -1.30 -16.56
C LEU A 718 -48.80 -2.78 -16.29
N SER A 719 -49.24 -3.09 -15.08
CA SER A 719 -49.65 -4.43 -14.65
C SER A 719 -50.90 -4.98 -15.38
N THR A 720 -51.64 -4.10 -16.05
CA THR A 720 -52.84 -4.47 -16.84
C THR A 720 -52.59 -4.48 -18.35
N CYS A 721 -51.31 -4.39 -18.77
CA CYS A 721 -50.91 -4.38 -20.16
C CYS A 721 -50.27 -5.71 -20.57
N GLN A 722 -50.63 -6.22 -21.74
CA GLN A 722 -49.99 -7.36 -22.39
C GLN A 722 -49.28 -6.88 -23.64
N LEU A 723 -47.99 -7.20 -23.76
CA LEU A 723 -47.15 -6.83 -24.91
C LEU A 723 -46.83 -8.04 -25.75
N SER A 724 -46.98 -7.92 -27.08
CA SER A 724 -46.41 -8.81 -28.07
C SER A 724 -45.49 -8.00 -28.98
N ILE A 725 -44.28 -8.45 -29.23
CA ILE A 725 -43.31 -7.74 -30.04
C ILE A 725 -42.52 -8.71 -30.94
N SER A 726 -42.21 -8.27 -32.16
CA SER A 726 -41.36 -8.95 -33.14
C SER A 726 -40.17 -8.06 -33.46
N PHE A 727 -39.00 -8.62 -33.55
CA PHE A 727 -37.77 -7.95 -33.94
C PHE A 727 -37.44 -8.29 -35.40
N SER A 728 -37.34 -7.25 -36.25
CA SER A 728 -37.21 -7.45 -37.70
C SER A 728 -35.78 -7.32 -38.21
N ALA A 729 -35.00 -6.41 -37.61
CA ALA A 729 -33.62 -6.16 -38.00
C ALA A 729 -32.80 -5.66 -36.79
N PRO A 730 -31.48 -5.95 -36.73
CA PRO A 730 -30.58 -5.38 -35.73
C PRO A 730 -30.30 -3.91 -36.03
N CYS A 731 -30.34 -3.05 -35.01
CA CYS A 731 -29.86 -1.66 -35.10
C CYS A 731 -28.38 -1.63 -34.60
N VAL A 732 -27.50 -1.37 -35.54
CA VAL A 732 -26.05 -1.18 -35.26
C VAL A 732 -25.82 0.24 -34.77
N LEU A 733 -25.15 0.38 -33.63
CA LEU A 733 -24.78 1.65 -33.05
C LEU A 733 -23.42 2.12 -33.61
N THR A 734 -23.43 3.35 -34.14
CA THR A 734 -22.23 4.01 -34.67
C THR A 734 -21.75 5.12 -33.72
N GLN A 735 -20.60 5.73 -33.99
CA GLN A 735 -20.12 6.87 -33.20
C GLN A 735 -21.02 8.13 -33.34
N SER A 736 -21.78 8.21 -34.44
CA SER A 736 -22.73 9.29 -34.64
C SER A 736 -24.04 9.01 -33.92
N SER A 737 -24.67 10.08 -33.39
CA SER A 737 -26.01 9.98 -32.79
C SER A 737 -27.05 9.55 -33.80
N GLN A 738 -27.98 8.67 -33.39
CA GLN A 738 -29.05 8.13 -34.20
C GLN A 738 -30.41 8.47 -33.56
N VAL A 739 -31.43 8.72 -34.37
CA VAL A 739 -32.81 8.91 -33.88
C VAL A 739 -33.64 7.69 -34.28
N LEU A 740 -34.21 7.01 -33.30
CA LEU A 740 -35.22 5.98 -33.51
C LEU A 740 -36.58 6.64 -33.48
N HIS A 741 -37.41 6.36 -34.49
CA HIS A 741 -38.78 6.86 -34.62
C HIS A 741 -39.74 5.79 -34.15
N ILE A 742 -40.67 6.12 -33.25
CA ILE A 742 -41.73 5.23 -32.77
C ILE A 742 -43.05 5.74 -33.27
N LYS A 743 -43.74 4.96 -34.12
CA LYS A 743 -45.10 5.25 -34.63
C LYS A 743 -46.10 4.40 -33.92
N LEU A 744 -47.17 5.01 -33.46
CA LEU A 744 -48.32 4.33 -32.84
C LEU A 744 -49.55 4.36 -33.77
N SER A 745 -50.27 3.22 -33.78
CA SER A 745 -51.58 3.13 -34.41
C SER A 745 -52.58 2.64 -33.37
N PRO A 746 -53.26 3.59 -32.65
CA PRO A 746 -54.21 3.25 -31.58
C PRO A 746 -55.49 2.65 -32.11
N GLN A 747 -55.97 1.58 -31.49
CA GLN A 747 -57.26 0.95 -31.67
C GLN A 747 -57.99 0.84 -30.32
N LYS A 748 -59.29 0.55 -30.27
CA LYS A 748 -60.13 0.62 -29.06
C LYS A 748 -59.59 -0.16 -27.85
N ALA A 749 -59.02 -1.35 -28.02
CA ALA A 749 -58.52 -2.22 -26.94
C ALA A 749 -57.01 -2.49 -27.06
N MET A 750 -56.41 -2.08 -28.15
CA MET A 750 -55.04 -2.45 -28.49
C MET A 750 -54.36 -1.30 -29.22
N THR A 751 -53.10 -1.08 -28.99
CA THR A 751 -52.29 -0.11 -29.74
C THR A 751 -51.13 -0.86 -30.37
N THR A 752 -50.98 -0.76 -31.69
CA THR A 752 -49.80 -1.27 -32.38
C THR A 752 -48.70 -0.18 -32.42
N PHE A 753 -47.46 -0.59 -32.42
CA PHE A 753 -46.34 0.31 -32.57
C PHE A 753 -45.27 -0.25 -33.48
N GLU A 754 -44.54 0.61 -34.14
CA GLU A 754 -43.34 0.31 -34.93
C GLU A 754 -42.17 1.18 -34.51
N VAL A 755 -40.98 0.60 -34.37
CA VAL A 755 -39.73 1.32 -34.13
C VAL A 755 -38.89 1.30 -35.40
N LEU A 756 -38.62 2.49 -35.93
CA LEU A 756 -38.02 2.67 -37.26
C LEU A 756 -36.74 3.46 -37.20
N SER A 757 -35.88 3.25 -38.19
CA SER A 757 -34.75 4.14 -38.46
C SER A 757 -35.22 5.46 -39.06
N SER A 758 -34.35 6.46 -39.13
CA SER A 758 -34.58 7.71 -39.88
C SER A 758 -34.82 7.48 -41.36
N SER A 759 -34.37 6.35 -41.93
CA SER A 759 -34.64 5.90 -43.31
C SER A 759 -35.87 5.00 -43.45
N SER A 760 -36.72 4.89 -42.40
CA SER A 760 -37.97 4.09 -42.38
C SER A 760 -37.77 2.57 -42.40
N ALA A 761 -36.58 2.05 -42.13
CA ALA A 761 -36.35 0.63 -41.90
C ALA A 761 -36.94 0.22 -40.53
N VAL A 762 -37.74 -0.86 -40.48
CA VAL A 762 -38.36 -1.34 -39.25
C VAL A 762 -37.41 -2.23 -38.46
N TYR A 763 -37.09 -1.83 -37.23
CA TYR A 763 -36.26 -2.62 -36.30
C TYR A 763 -37.12 -3.56 -35.42
N ALA A 764 -38.25 -3.05 -34.94
CA ALA A 764 -39.18 -3.83 -34.14
C ALA A 764 -40.61 -3.33 -34.38
N ALA A 765 -41.53 -4.26 -34.31
CA ALA A 765 -43.00 -3.97 -34.37
C ALA A 765 -43.72 -4.79 -33.30
N GLY A 766 -44.75 -4.19 -32.71
CA GLY A 766 -45.48 -4.86 -31.64
C GLY A 766 -46.83 -4.30 -31.36
N GLN A 767 -47.54 -4.89 -30.42
CA GLN A 767 -48.86 -4.49 -29.98
C GLN A 767 -49.00 -4.55 -28.46
N VAL A 768 -49.69 -3.58 -27.89
CA VAL A 768 -50.01 -3.51 -26.47
C VAL A 768 -51.51 -3.54 -26.28
N ALA A 769 -51.99 -4.61 -25.64
CA ALA A 769 -53.39 -4.67 -25.19
C ALA A 769 -53.50 -4.02 -23.80
N LYS A 770 -54.58 -3.27 -23.53
CA LYS A 770 -54.80 -2.48 -22.33
C LYS A 770 -56.05 -2.89 -21.58
N GLY A 771 -56.04 -2.81 -20.23
CA GLY A 771 -57.24 -2.96 -19.40
C GLY A 771 -57.76 -4.39 -19.35
N LEU A 772 -56.88 -5.38 -19.34
CA LEU A 772 -57.27 -6.75 -19.09
C LEU A 772 -57.59 -6.91 -17.60
N ASP A 773 -58.87 -6.92 -17.27
CA ASP A 773 -59.38 -7.31 -15.95
C ASP A 773 -59.25 -8.83 -15.79
N GLY A 774 -58.32 -9.26 -14.97
CA GLY A 774 -58.18 -10.66 -14.61
C GLY A 774 -56.74 -11.04 -14.33
N VAL A 775 -56.56 -11.88 -13.33
CA VAL A 775 -55.33 -12.61 -13.03
C VAL A 775 -54.85 -13.25 -14.32
N VAL A 776 -53.67 -12.84 -14.81
CA VAL A 776 -52.99 -13.51 -15.90
C VAL A 776 -52.64 -14.89 -15.34
N GLU A 777 -53.42 -15.94 -15.65
CA GLU A 777 -52.96 -17.29 -15.59
C GLU A 777 -51.66 -17.31 -16.40
N GLU A 778 -50.54 -17.75 -15.78
CA GLU A 778 -49.31 -18.02 -16.48
C GLU A 778 -49.57 -18.95 -17.66
N SER A 779 -49.95 -18.41 -18.80
CA SER A 779 -49.97 -19.12 -20.06
C SER A 779 -48.50 -19.44 -20.33
N SER A 780 -48.10 -20.71 -20.16
CA SER A 780 -46.78 -21.21 -20.46
C SER A 780 -46.35 -20.73 -21.83
N ILE A 781 -45.43 -19.75 -21.86
CA ILE A 781 -44.79 -19.34 -23.12
C ILE A 781 -44.00 -20.57 -23.59
N SER A 782 -44.46 -21.20 -24.65
CA SER A 782 -43.77 -22.35 -25.25
C SER A 782 -42.42 -21.89 -25.76
N PHE A 783 -41.36 -22.19 -25.02
CA PHE A 783 -39.95 -21.92 -25.41
C PHE A 783 -39.60 -22.52 -26.79
N GLN A 784 -40.32 -23.57 -27.25
CA GLN A 784 -40.17 -24.11 -28.61
C GLN A 784 -40.56 -23.08 -29.71
N ALA A 785 -41.52 -22.18 -29.44
CA ALA A 785 -41.88 -21.12 -30.38
C ALA A 785 -40.82 -20.02 -30.44
N ILE A 786 -40.12 -19.72 -29.33
CA ILE A 786 -39.01 -18.76 -29.30
C ILE A 786 -37.75 -19.37 -29.94
N TYR A 787 -37.40 -20.63 -29.65
CA TYR A 787 -36.27 -21.34 -30.26
C TYR A 787 -36.44 -21.58 -31.75
N GLY A 788 -37.67 -21.83 -32.22
CA GLY A 788 -37.93 -21.99 -33.65
C GLY A 788 -37.68 -20.67 -34.44
N ARG A 789 -37.92 -19.53 -33.84
CA ARG A 789 -37.74 -18.22 -34.46
C ARG A 789 -36.30 -17.67 -34.35
N CYS A 790 -35.57 -18.03 -33.30
CA CYS A 790 -34.18 -17.65 -33.18
C CYS A 790 -33.19 -18.48 -34.04
N ARG A 791 -33.60 -19.61 -34.57
CA ARG A 791 -32.76 -20.43 -35.49
C ARG A 791 -32.51 -19.78 -36.86
N THR A 792 -33.23 -18.69 -37.19
CA THR A 792 -33.15 -18.07 -38.54
C THR A 792 -32.31 -16.80 -38.53
N VAL A 793 -31.63 -16.44 -37.42
CA VAL A 793 -30.90 -15.17 -37.29
C VAL A 793 -29.47 -15.38 -36.69
N ILE A 794 -28.91 -16.59 -36.86
CA ILE A 794 -27.47 -16.80 -36.60
C ILE A 794 -26.85 -17.39 -37.86
#